data_1b9bb9fb67d0703990fcddacbc74f506
#
_entry.id   1b9bb9fb67d0703990fcddacbc74f506
#
_cell.length_a   1.000
_cell.length_b   1.000
_cell.length_c   1.000
_cell.angle_alpha   90.00
_cell.angle_beta   90.00
_cell.angle_gamma   90.00
#
_symmetry.space_group_name_H-M   'P 1'
#
loop_
_entity.id
_entity.type
_entity.pdbx_description
1 polymer ?
#
loop_
_entity_poly.entity_id
_entity_poly.type
_entity_poly.pdbx_seq_one_letter_code
_entity_poly.pdbx_strand_id
1 'polypeptide(L)'
;MVDVSVLPTLSVRVRARPLGRLDTNDCSDLVTREGITAELNALPFLGELTCSTAAVVAGSTEEVVFTYTVGRSGIADSGWLKLCFRYYSDWDLQTTDPDGRDFASARLVSRSLVGGASQQSAATAQRLTTRYDVKGGERPFQKALLIDVKDGYLRPGDVLEIRLGDRRSGGPGTRVQTFVEDEFEFHLFVDALGTSRMARAGVSRLAVVPGPPERVIVHGPRLVRADAPTADLRVHLQDRWGNASRDVTASVRAHADGRGIASASFPVAGWAALTLPVPSRHGQIEVIAEANAAEIGRTTCFLDLIDDFPSPRALFADLHVHSNDTVGTQDTGSNLAYGRDIGALDVIGYTANDFQITDDVWADVVLACADANQDDRLVCFPGVEWCGTAGVGGDHNVVFLGEDTTLARSLEWHQGMAAAAPVPQTWPITELYAAYDKDPDSYLLIPHVGGRRAILDWHHPQLERLIEVHSSWGTSPWFFEDALARGLRLGASAASDEHRRRPGGGAPGANIFGGFGGLTGVLATELTRADVGRALRGRRTWATTGARAVALLRSGDHWMGDEIDTTASELTAEYALFGTAGWEELEVWDGTGRLWRRDLHAETGLSDSLVRIRWGGARHKDRYRWATWEGRLSIDGSAVDSVTPWAAAHPEQIFDSSGGDITWGTRTYGSDIGVIVGLADLAAARLRVDATVLEEGLVADLSVTGAELLEAGHREIRVGGLNLTLNIERIADPAALPITVNGQLAVDLPRADSAVYLRARQRDGHQVWTSPLFIARNEA
;
A
#
# COMPACT_ATOMS: atom_id res chain seq x y z
N MET A 1 0.80 -11.74 -33.01
CA MET A 1 -0.57 -11.87 -33.56
C MET A 1 -0.54 -12.92 -34.65
N VAL A 2 -1.08 -14.11 -34.40
CA VAL A 2 -1.28 -15.10 -35.45
C VAL A 2 -2.56 -14.71 -36.18
N ASP A 3 -2.44 -14.42 -37.46
CA ASP A 3 -3.58 -14.13 -38.34
C ASP A 3 -4.48 -15.37 -38.41
N VAL A 4 -5.63 -15.30 -37.73
CA VAL A 4 -6.62 -16.40 -37.65
C VAL A 4 -7.46 -16.48 -38.93
N SER A 5 -7.18 -15.67 -39.95
CA SER A 5 -7.93 -15.65 -41.20
C SER A 5 -7.63 -16.82 -42.14
N VAL A 6 -6.68 -17.72 -41.81
CA VAL A 6 -6.25 -18.84 -42.67
C VAL A 6 -6.33 -20.17 -41.92
N LEU A 7 -7.42 -20.42 -41.21
CA LEU A 7 -7.70 -21.81 -40.80
C LEU A 7 -8.58 -22.48 -41.88
N PRO A 8 -8.16 -23.64 -42.39
CA PRO A 8 -8.97 -24.39 -43.37
C PRO A 8 -10.29 -24.75 -42.74
N THR A 9 -11.36 -24.67 -43.52
CA THR A 9 -12.72 -25.06 -43.14
C THR A 9 -12.69 -26.50 -42.63
N LEU A 10 -12.61 -26.69 -41.33
CA LEU A 10 -12.75 -28.00 -40.70
C LEU A 10 -14.19 -28.47 -40.87
N SER A 11 -14.44 -29.39 -41.81
CA SER A 11 -15.70 -30.08 -41.85
C SER A 11 -15.77 -31.08 -40.69
N VAL A 12 -16.36 -30.68 -39.58
CA VAL A 12 -16.62 -31.57 -38.45
C VAL A 12 -17.75 -32.52 -38.85
N ARG A 13 -17.43 -33.76 -39.17
CA ARG A 13 -18.42 -34.84 -39.24
C ARG A 13 -18.77 -35.26 -37.82
N VAL A 14 -19.79 -34.66 -37.25
CA VAL A 14 -20.37 -35.15 -35.98
C VAL A 14 -21.03 -36.49 -36.26
N ARG A 15 -20.37 -37.59 -35.89
CA ARG A 15 -21.07 -38.88 -35.76
C ARG A 15 -21.71 -38.88 -34.36
N ALA A 16 -23.00 -38.62 -34.31
CA ALA A 16 -23.79 -38.87 -33.12
C ALA A 16 -23.71 -40.35 -32.76
N ARG A 17 -23.12 -40.70 -31.62
CA ARG A 17 -23.36 -42.01 -30.99
C ARG A 17 -24.72 -41.94 -30.32
N PRO A 18 -25.58 -42.93 -30.46
CA PRO A 18 -26.83 -42.98 -29.73
C PRO A 18 -26.52 -43.20 -28.26
N LEU A 19 -26.64 -42.13 -27.46
CA LEU A 19 -26.76 -42.22 -26.02
C LEU A 19 -28.10 -42.87 -25.72
N GLY A 20 -28.09 -44.00 -24.97
CA GLY A 20 -29.27 -44.78 -24.71
C GLY A 20 -30.42 -43.97 -24.15
N ARG A 21 -31.59 -44.09 -24.73
CA ARG A 21 -32.93 -43.63 -24.35
C ARG A 21 -33.05 -42.27 -23.61
N LEU A 22 -32.24 -41.30 -23.93
CA LEU A 22 -32.54 -39.90 -23.76
C LEU A 22 -33.15 -39.43 -25.07
N ASP A 23 -34.24 -38.75 -24.97
CA ASP A 23 -35.14 -38.36 -26.03
C ASP A 23 -34.40 -37.99 -27.33
N THR A 24 -34.50 -38.87 -28.33
CA THR A 24 -33.86 -38.75 -29.64
C THR A 24 -34.40 -37.59 -30.48
N ASN A 25 -35.45 -36.93 -30.02
CA ASN A 25 -36.07 -35.81 -30.73
C ASN A 25 -35.27 -34.53 -30.67
N ASP A 26 -34.39 -34.39 -29.69
CA ASP A 26 -33.59 -33.17 -29.53
C ASP A 26 -32.37 -33.07 -30.45
N CYS A 27 -31.95 -34.16 -31.07
CA CYS A 27 -30.83 -34.15 -32.00
C CYS A 27 -31.25 -33.93 -33.46
N SER A 28 -32.51 -34.11 -33.78
CA SER A 28 -33.02 -33.94 -35.16
C SER A 28 -33.18 -32.48 -35.57
N ASP A 29 -33.36 -31.61 -34.61
CA ASP A 29 -33.61 -30.19 -34.85
C ASP A 29 -32.33 -29.34 -34.88
N LEU A 30 -31.19 -29.92 -34.65
CA LEU A 30 -29.87 -29.29 -34.81
C LEU A 30 -29.41 -29.08 -36.26
N VAL A 31 -30.34 -28.82 -37.30
CA VAL A 31 -30.26 -29.67 -38.23
C VAL A 31 -30.52 -29.32 -39.68
N THR A 32 -30.38 -28.14 -40.08
CA THR A 32 -29.83 -27.92 -41.41
C THR A 32 -28.40 -27.42 -41.26
N ARG A 33 -27.46 -28.11 -41.87
CA ARG A 33 -26.04 -27.78 -41.87
C ARG A 33 -25.77 -26.30 -42.20
N GLU A 34 -26.63 -25.71 -43.01
CA GLU A 34 -26.55 -24.33 -43.48
C GLU A 34 -27.04 -23.31 -42.43
N GLY A 35 -28.13 -23.61 -41.72
CA GLY A 35 -28.66 -22.75 -40.66
C GLY A 35 -27.72 -22.70 -39.46
N ILE A 36 -27.20 -23.82 -39.00
CA ILE A 36 -26.21 -23.91 -37.93
C ILE A 36 -24.95 -23.12 -38.31
N THR A 37 -24.48 -23.24 -39.53
CA THR A 37 -23.25 -22.55 -39.97
C THR A 37 -23.42 -21.04 -40.01
N ALA A 38 -24.58 -20.54 -40.42
CA ALA A 38 -24.83 -19.09 -40.47
C ALA A 38 -24.94 -18.46 -39.09
N GLU A 39 -25.68 -19.08 -38.16
CA GLU A 39 -25.85 -18.61 -36.80
C GLU A 39 -24.55 -18.74 -35.98
N LEU A 40 -23.82 -19.85 -36.12
CA LEU A 40 -22.54 -20.03 -35.46
C LEU A 40 -21.47 -19.00 -35.91
N ASN A 41 -21.47 -18.66 -37.20
CA ASN A 41 -20.52 -17.67 -37.71
C ASN A 41 -20.80 -16.23 -37.21
N ALA A 42 -22.01 -15.97 -36.73
CA ALA A 42 -22.37 -14.69 -36.13
C ALA A 42 -21.78 -14.50 -34.71
N LEU A 43 -21.43 -15.61 -34.01
CA LEU A 43 -20.89 -15.56 -32.66
C LEU A 43 -19.36 -15.41 -32.68
N PRO A 44 -18.76 -14.69 -31.72
CA PRO A 44 -17.32 -14.75 -31.46
C PRO A 44 -16.89 -16.19 -31.17
N PHE A 45 -15.65 -16.55 -31.50
CA PHE A 45 -15.21 -17.94 -31.37
C PHE A 45 -15.32 -18.47 -29.94
N LEU A 46 -14.83 -17.73 -28.96
CA LEU A 46 -14.88 -18.10 -27.53
C LEU A 46 -16.05 -17.45 -26.78
N GLY A 47 -16.90 -16.68 -27.44
CA GLY A 47 -18.04 -16.01 -26.83
C GLY A 47 -17.75 -14.57 -26.39
N GLU A 48 -18.70 -13.99 -25.66
CA GLU A 48 -18.70 -12.60 -25.26
C GLU A 48 -19.08 -12.47 -23.79
N LEU A 49 -18.32 -11.63 -23.08
CA LEU A 49 -18.57 -11.24 -21.68
C LEU A 49 -19.05 -9.81 -21.62
N THR A 50 -20.17 -9.57 -20.94
CA THR A 50 -20.69 -8.23 -20.64
C THR A 50 -20.95 -8.07 -19.15
N CYS A 51 -20.85 -6.85 -18.64
CA CYS A 51 -21.23 -6.50 -17.28
C CYS A 51 -22.36 -5.47 -17.31
N SER A 52 -23.38 -5.65 -16.49
CA SER A 52 -24.50 -4.72 -16.39
C SER A 52 -24.16 -3.45 -15.59
N THR A 53 -23.08 -3.49 -14.82
CA THR A 53 -22.65 -2.41 -13.93
C THR A 53 -21.51 -1.62 -14.56
N ALA A 54 -21.69 -0.32 -14.75
CA ALA A 54 -20.67 0.56 -15.31
C ALA A 54 -19.73 1.11 -14.23
N ALA A 55 -20.22 1.32 -13.01
CA ALA A 55 -19.44 1.85 -11.90
C ALA A 55 -19.97 1.35 -10.56
N VAL A 56 -19.06 1.27 -9.57
CA VAL A 56 -19.34 0.93 -8.16
C VAL A 56 -18.57 1.89 -7.24
N VAL A 57 -19.07 2.11 -6.04
CA VAL A 57 -18.39 2.96 -5.05
C VAL A 57 -17.36 2.11 -4.28
N ALA A 58 -16.15 2.63 -4.10
CA ALA A 58 -15.08 1.99 -3.36
C ALA A 58 -15.55 1.54 -1.96
N GLY A 59 -15.36 0.26 -1.64
CA GLY A 59 -15.74 -0.35 -0.38
C GLY A 59 -17.25 -0.47 -0.12
N SER A 60 -18.12 -0.16 -1.11
CA SER A 60 -19.55 -0.44 -1.01
C SER A 60 -19.83 -1.94 -1.07
N THR A 61 -21.02 -2.34 -0.65
CA THR A 61 -21.48 -3.73 -0.74
C THR A 61 -22.47 -3.84 -1.89
N GLU A 62 -22.07 -4.56 -2.94
CA GLU A 62 -22.77 -4.61 -4.22
C GLU A 62 -23.13 -6.04 -4.64
N GLU A 63 -23.95 -6.16 -5.67
CA GLU A 63 -24.08 -7.34 -6.50
C GLU A 63 -23.69 -6.97 -7.93
N VAL A 64 -22.63 -7.59 -8.46
CA VAL A 64 -22.18 -7.36 -9.83
C VAL A 64 -22.51 -8.58 -10.69
N VAL A 65 -23.21 -8.33 -11.79
CA VAL A 65 -23.72 -9.39 -12.67
C VAL A 65 -23.05 -9.33 -14.02
N PHE A 66 -22.40 -10.43 -14.38
CA PHE A 66 -21.85 -10.65 -15.71
C PHE A 66 -22.76 -11.60 -16.49
N THR A 67 -22.89 -11.32 -17.78
CA THR A 67 -23.53 -12.21 -18.74
C THR A 67 -22.46 -12.71 -19.71
N TYR A 68 -22.28 -14.03 -19.77
CA TYR A 68 -21.41 -14.66 -20.75
C TYR A 68 -22.24 -15.43 -21.76
N THR A 69 -22.15 -15.04 -23.02
CA THR A 69 -22.73 -15.79 -24.15
C THR A 69 -21.69 -16.73 -24.73
N VAL A 70 -21.98 -18.03 -24.70
CA VAL A 70 -21.07 -19.07 -25.19
C VAL A 70 -20.82 -18.89 -26.69
N GLY A 71 -19.57 -18.88 -27.07
CA GLY A 71 -19.15 -18.68 -28.45
C GLY A 71 -19.37 -19.92 -29.34
N ARG A 72 -19.08 -19.75 -30.62
CA ARG A 72 -19.25 -20.84 -31.63
C ARG A 72 -18.42 -22.10 -31.36
N SER A 73 -17.40 -22.03 -30.48
CA SER A 73 -16.67 -23.23 -30.02
C SER A 73 -17.55 -24.17 -29.19
N GLY A 74 -18.62 -23.67 -28.56
CA GLY A 74 -19.24 -24.38 -27.45
C GLY A 74 -18.27 -24.61 -26.30
N ILE A 75 -18.71 -25.31 -25.24
CA ILE A 75 -17.85 -25.77 -24.15
C ILE A 75 -18.21 -27.23 -23.86
N ALA A 76 -17.23 -28.11 -23.95
CA ALA A 76 -17.42 -29.55 -23.73
C ALA A 76 -17.67 -29.87 -22.25
N ASP A 77 -18.12 -31.07 -21.94
CA ASP A 77 -18.09 -31.63 -20.59
C ASP A 77 -16.67 -31.64 -20.07
N SER A 78 -16.49 -31.21 -18.83
CA SER A 78 -15.17 -30.91 -18.21
C SER A 78 -14.44 -29.70 -18.78
N GLY A 79 -15.03 -28.93 -19.68
CA GLY A 79 -14.58 -27.59 -20.02
C GLY A 79 -14.81 -26.62 -18.84
N TRP A 80 -14.09 -25.51 -18.80
CA TRP A 80 -14.18 -24.61 -17.69
C TRP A 80 -13.80 -23.17 -18.04
N LEU A 81 -14.20 -22.26 -17.18
CA LEU A 81 -13.98 -20.83 -17.34
C LEU A 81 -13.27 -20.28 -16.11
N LYS A 82 -12.54 -19.18 -16.29
CA LYS A 82 -11.96 -18.38 -15.22
C LYS A 82 -12.34 -16.92 -15.42
N LEU A 83 -13.03 -16.33 -14.46
CA LEU A 83 -13.20 -14.88 -14.38
C LEU A 83 -12.11 -14.33 -13.46
N CYS A 84 -11.11 -13.67 -14.04
CA CYS A 84 -9.90 -13.24 -13.35
C CYS A 84 -9.86 -11.74 -13.16
N PHE A 85 -9.29 -11.28 -12.02
CA PHE A 85 -9.03 -9.89 -11.73
C PHE A 85 -7.72 -9.72 -10.94
N ARG A 86 -7.28 -8.45 -10.74
CA ARG A 86 -5.94 -8.16 -10.21
C ARG A 86 -5.72 -8.72 -8.81
N TYR A 87 -4.52 -9.26 -8.59
CA TYR A 87 -4.10 -9.85 -7.29
C TYR A 87 -4.15 -8.84 -6.14
N TYR A 88 -3.72 -7.60 -6.39
CA TYR A 88 -3.65 -6.56 -5.36
C TYR A 88 -4.99 -5.88 -5.05
N SER A 89 -6.05 -6.21 -5.79
CA SER A 89 -7.40 -5.86 -5.37
C SER A 89 -7.71 -6.47 -4.01
N ASP A 90 -8.32 -5.71 -3.12
CA ASP A 90 -8.85 -6.23 -1.86
C ASP A 90 -10.31 -6.71 -1.98
N TRP A 91 -10.79 -6.84 -3.21
CA TRP A 91 -12.03 -7.52 -3.51
C TRP A 91 -11.83 -9.02 -3.37
N ASP A 92 -12.49 -9.63 -2.40
CA ASP A 92 -12.43 -11.07 -2.16
C ASP A 92 -13.80 -11.72 -2.39
N LEU A 93 -13.78 -13.02 -2.71
CA LEU A 93 -14.97 -13.78 -2.99
C LEU A 93 -14.94 -15.10 -2.20
N GLN A 94 -16.12 -15.71 -2.04
CA GLN A 94 -16.26 -17.08 -1.56
C GLN A 94 -17.40 -17.78 -2.32
N THR A 95 -17.42 -19.11 -2.31
CA THR A 95 -18.38 -19.91 -3.07
C THR A 95 -19.04 -21.01 -2.24
N THR A 96 -18.91 -20.96 -0.93
CA THR A 96 -19.33 -22.04 -0.01
C THR A 96 -20.50 -21.68 0.87
N ASP A 97 -20.70 -20.39 1.15
CA ASP A 97 -21.78 -19.89 2.00
C ASP A 97 -22.71 -18.96 1.19
N PRO A 98 -23.84 -19.45 0.69
CA PRO A 98 -24.76 -18.68 -0.15
C PRO A 98 -25.42 -17.50 0.57
N ASP A 99 -25.56 -17.54 1.89
CA ASP A 99 -26.16 -16.50 2.71
C ASP A 99 -25.10 -15.52 3.26
N GLY A 100 -23.83 -15.88 3.10
CA GLY A 100 -22.70 -15.09 3.56
C GLY A 100 -22.32 -13.94 2.65
N ARG A 101 -21.53 -13.02 3.19
CA ARG A 101 -20.91 -11.95 2.40
C ARG A 101 -19.94 -12.52 1.37
N ASP A 102 -19.79 -11.83 0.24
CA ASP A 102 -18.86 -12.12 -0.84
C ASP A 102 -19.17 -13.43 -1.61
N PHE A 103 -20.38 -13.95 -1.49
CA PHE A 103 -20.77 -15.17 -2.22
C PHE A 103 -20.82 -14.94 -3.73
N ALA A 104 -20.09 -15.78 -4.47
CA ALA A 104 -20.07 -15.76 -5.93
C ALA A 104 -20.64 -17.06 -6.51
N SER A 105 -21.44 -16.93 -7.57
CA SER A 105 -22.11 -18.04 -8.21
C SER A 105 -22.10 -17.93 -9.73
N ALA A 106 -22.37 -19.04 -10.41
CA ALA A 106 -22.65 -19.09 -11.84
C ALA A 106 -23.81 -20.02 -12.13
N ARG A 107 -24.67 -19.64 -13.08
CA ARG A 107 -25.77 -20.47 -13.54
C ARG A 107 -26.05 -20.30 -15.03
N LEU A 108 -26.60 -21.33 -15.64
CA LEU A 108 -27.17 -21.26 -16.97
C LEU A 108 -28.55 -20.61 -16.89
N VAL A 109 -28.74 -19.45 -17.56
CA VAL A 109 -30.00 -18.69 -17.51
C VAL A 109 -30.81 -18.75 -18.79
N SER A 110 -30.14 -18.95 -19.93
CA SER A 110 -30.80 -19.13 -21.21
C SER A 110 -30.08 -20.18 -22.04
N ARG A 111 -30.84 -20.99 -22.74
CA ARG A 111 -30.32 -21.98 -23.69
C ARG A 111 -30.42 -21.42 -25.08
N SER A 112 -29.42 -21.73 -25.90
CA SER A 112 -29.39 -21.34 -27.29
C SER A 112 -30.56 -21.94 -28.06
N LEU A 113 -31.20 -21.13 -28.91
CA LEU A 113 -32.20 -21.53 -29.88
C LEU A 113 -31.58 -21.75 -31.27
N VAL A 114 -30.27 -21.96 -31.35
CA VAL A 114 -29.59 -22.23 -32.62
C VAL A 114 -30.24 -23.43 -33.31
N GLY A 115 -30.79 -23.20 -34.51
CA GLY A 115 -31.48 -24.21 -35.29
C GLY A 115 -32.99 -24.27 -35.09
N GLY A 116 -33.63 -23.36 -34.36
CA GLY A 116 -35.10 -23.29 -34.22
C GLY A 116 -35.72 -24.37 -33.37
N ALA A 117 -34.93 -25.11 -32.60
CA ALA A 117 -35.40 -26.24 -31.81
C ALA A 117 -36.05 -25.80 -30.50
N SER A 118 -36.97 -26.60 -30.00
CA SER A 118 -37.67 -26.36 -28.75
C SER A 118 -36.73 -26.27 -27.53
N GLN A 119 -37.11 -25.48 -26.56
CA GLN A 119 -36.34 -25.04 -25.38
C GLN A 119 -35.85 -26.14 -24.41
N GLN A 120 -36.00 -27.41 -24.70
CA GLN A 120 -35.69 -28.50 -23.77
C GLN A 120 -34.66 -29.48 -24.31
N SER A 121 -33.48 -28.99 -24.62
CA SER A 121 -32.38 -29.91 -24.93
C SER A 121 -31.76 -30.47 -23.68
N ALA A 122 -31.82 -31.81 -23.55
CA ALA A 122 -31.13 -32.54 -22.47
C ALA A 122 -29.59 -32.52 -22.57
N ALA A 123 -29.05 -31.91 -23.63
CA ALA A 123 -27.62 -31.97 -23.94
C ALA A 123 -26.80 -30.80 -23.35
N THR A 124 -27.40 -29.82 -22.68
CA THR A 124 -26.69 -28.76 -22.00
C THR A 124 -26.24 -29.15 -20.60
N ALA A 125 -25.23 -28.52 -20.07
CA ALA A 125 -24.72 -28.81 -18.76
C ALA A 125 -25.82 -28.79 -17.69
N GLN A 126 -25.84 -29.82 -16.87
CA GLN A 126 -26.79 -29.95 -15.76
C GLN A 126 -26.27 -29.18 -14.53
N ARG A 127 -24.96 -28.99 -14.41
CA ARG A 127 -24.32 -28.40 -13.25
C ARG A 127 -23.16 -27.51 -13.64
N LEU A 128 -23.14 -26.31 -13.05
CA LEU A 128 -21.98 -25.46 -13.00
C LEU A 128 -21.50 -25.44 -11.54
N THR A 129 -20.23 -25.71 -11.31
CA THR A 129 -19.63 -25.59 -9.97
C THR A 129 -18.64 -24.46 -9.93
N THR A 130 -18.66 -23.67 -8.86
CA THR A 130 -17.80 -22.51 -8.69
C THR A 130 -16.78 -22.74 -7.59
N ARG A 131 -15.59 -22.19 -7.78
CA ARG A 131 -14.50 -22.18 -6.80
C ARG A 131 -13.73 -20.87 -6.93
N TYR A 132 -13.47 -20.22 -5.82
CA TYR A 132 -12.60 -19.05 -5.79
C TYR A 132 -11.17 -19.43 -5.42
N ASP A 133 -10.19 -18.87 -6.13
CA ASP A 133 -8.77 -19.12 -5.91
C ASP A 133 -7.99 -17.82 -6.13
N VAL A 134 -7.30 -17.35 -5.08
CA VAL A 134 -6.49 -16.12 -5.10
C VAL A 134 -5.25 -16.20 -6.02
N LYS A 135 -4.90 -17.41 -6.48
CA LYS A 135 -3.80 -17.69 -7.40
C LYS A 135 -4.22 -18.53 -8.60
N GLY A 136 -5.51 -18.56 -8.90
CA GLY A 136 -6.09 -19.37 -9.98
C GLY A 136 -5.83 -18.84 -11.38
N GLY A 137 -5.43 -17.57 -11.51
CA GLY A 137 -5.07 -16.90 -12.77
C GLY A 137 -3.57 -16.63 -12.89
N GLU A 138 -3.21 -15.85 -13.90
CA GLU A 138 -1.83 -15.42 -14.17
C GLU A 138 -1.63 -13.95 -13.78
N ARG A 139 -0.41 -13.61 -13.38
CA ARG A 139 -0.04 -12.25 -13.01
C ARG A 139 -0.24 -11.28 -14.19
N PRO A 140 -0.82 -10.08 -13.97
CA PRO A 140 -1.28 -9.52 -12.71
C PRO A 140 -2.71 -9.94 -12.30
N PHE A 141 -3.45 -10.70 -13.12
CA PHE A 141 -4.85 -11.12 -12.93
C PHE A 141 -4.92 -12.50 -12.25
N GLN A 142 -4.43 -12.61 -11.02
CA GLN A 142 -4.28 -13.91 -10.34
C GLN A 142 -5.52 -14.36 -9.58
N LYS A 143 -6.34 -13.43 -9.06
CA LYS A 143 -7.60 -13.78 -8.39
C LYS A 143 -8.60 -14.29 -9.42
N ALA A 144 -9.15 -15.49 -9.21
CA ALA A 144 -9.99 -16.15 -10.18
C ALA A 144 -11.23 -16.80 -9.55
N LEU A 145 -12.39 -16.52 -10.11
CA LEU A 145 -13.58 -17.34 -9.95
C LEU A 145 -13.55 -18.40 -11.06
N LEU A 146 -13.36 -19.65 -10.68
CA LEU A 146 -13.31 -20.79 -11.59
C LEU A 146 -14.71 -21.40 -11.68
N ILE A 147 -15.13 -21.75 -12.89
CA ILE A 147 -16.46 -22.28 -13.18
C ILE A 147 -16.29 -23.55 -14.04
N ASP A 148 -16.58 -24.70 -13.48
CA ASP A 148 -16.52 -25.99 -14.18
C ASP A 148 -17.86 -26.31 -14.80
N VAL A 149 -17.84 -26.84 -16.04
CA VAL A 149 -19.00 -27.38 -16.76
C VAL A 149 -19.05 -28.88 -16.53
N LYS A 150 -20.15 -29.37 -15.94
CA LYS A 150 -20.31 -30.79 -15.56
C LYS A 150 -21.61 -31.37 -16.01
N ASP A 151 -21.57 -32.69 -16.25
CA ASP A 151 -22.72 -33.53 -16.60
C ASP A 151 -23.41 -33.02 -17.89
N GLY A 152 -22.63 -32.77 -18.93
CA GLY A 152 -23.05 -32.29 -20.23
C GLY A 152 -22.16 -31.16 -20.74
N TYR A 153 -22.60 -30.42 -21.73
CA TYR A 153 -21.83 -29.39 -22.42
C TYR A 153 -22.66 -28.10 -22.55
N LEU A 154 -22.00 -26.99 -22.90
CA LEU A 154 -22.64 -25.73 -23.26
C LEU A 154 -22.65 -25.59 -24.80
N ARG A 155 -23.77 -25.20 -25.33
CA ARG A 155 -23.96 -24.96 -26.78
C ARG A 155 -23.54 -23.54 -27.14
N PRO A 156 -23.12 -23.31 -28.38
CA PRO A 156 -23.03 -21.96 -28.91
C PRO A 156 -24.33 -21.17 -28.65
N GLY A 157 -24.21 -19.97 -28.09
CA GLY A 157 -25.34 -19.10 -27.76
C GLY A 157 -26.02 -19.40 -26.41
N ASP A 158 -25.63 -20.44 -25.67
CA ASP A 158 -26.06 -20.59 -24.28
C ASP A 158 -25.58 -19.39 -23.47
N VAL A 159 -26.39 -18.96 -22.50
CA VAL A 159 -26.11 -17.76 -21.71
C VAL A 159 -25.91 -18.12 -20.24
N LEU A 160 -24.73 -17.79 -19.70
CA LEU A 160 -24.42 -17.92 -18.30
C LEU A 160 -24.52 -16.58 -17.62
N GLU A 161 -25.09 -16.58 -16.44
CA GLU A 161 -25.05 -15.46 -15.50
C GLU A 161 -24.04 -15.78 -14.41
N ILE A 162 -23.07 -14.91 -14.23
CA ILE A 162 -22.04 -14.98 -13.19
C ILE A 162 -22.30 -13.82 -12.24
N ARG A 163 -22.49 -14.09 -10.95
CA ARG A 163 -22.76 -13.07 -9.93
C ARG A 163 -21.66 -13.04 -8.91
N LEU A 164 -21.14 -11.84 -8.66
CA LEU A 164 -20.29 -11.54 -7.52
C LEU A 164 -21.17 -10.86 -6.47
N GLY A 165 -21.21 -11.42 -5.27
CA GLY A 165 -22.12 -10.96 -4.21
C GLY A 165 -23.58 -11.34 -4.48
N ASP A 166 -23.83 -12.58 -4.86
CA ASP A 166 -25.17 -13.10 -5.19
C ASP A 166 -26.13 -12.97 -4.01
N ARG A 167 -27.16 -12.14 -4.17
CA ARG A 167 -28.17 -11.83 -3.12
C ARG A 167 -29.40 -12.73 -3.15
N ARG A 168 -29.50 -13.68 -4.08
CA ARG A 168 -30.70 -14.50 -4.28
C ARG A 168 -31.02 -15.43 -3.11
N SER A 169 -29.99 -15.81 -2.33
CA SER A 169 -30.16 -16.60 -1.10
C SER A 169 -30.35 -15.75 0.15
N GLY A 170 -30.32 -14.42 0.05
CA GLY A 170 -30.46 -13.51 1.20
C GLY A 170 -29.15 -12.90 1.68
N GLY A 171 -28.03 -13.25 1.06
CA GLY A 171 -26.73 -12.67 1.38
C GLY A 171 -26.67 -11.14 1.17
N PRO A 172 -25.75 -10.42 1.85
CA PRO A 172 -25.68 -8.96 1.78
C PRO A 172 -25.10 -8.43 0.46
N GLY A 173 -24.41 -9.25 -0.31
CA GLY A 173 -23.63 -8.84 -1.47
C GLY A 173 -22.13 -9.03 -1.24
N THR A 174 -21.29 -8.46 -2.13
CA THR A 174 -19.84 -8.47 -1.99
C THR A 174 -19.30 -7.08 -1.71
N ARG A 175 -18.31 -6.96 -0.82
CA ARG A 175 -17.58 -5.72 -0.63
C ARG A 175 -16.63 -5.52 -1.80
N VAL A 176 -16.90 -4.52 -2.60
CA VAL A 176 -16.01 -4.16 -3.71
C VAL A 176 -14.68 -3.62 -3.20
N GLN A 177 -13.68 -3.59 -4.05
CA GLN A 177 -12.37 -3.01 -3.77
C GLN A 177 -12.47 -1.64 -3.10
N THR A 178 -11.59 -1.34 -2.12
CA THR A 178 -11.65 -0.11 -1.33
C THR A 178 -10.90 1.07 -1.95
N PHE A 179 -10.22 0.90 -3.08
CA PHE A 179 -9.49 1.95 -3.75
C PHE A 179 -9.96 2.16 -5.19
N VAL A 180 -9.82 3.39 -5.66
CA VAL A 180 -10.30 3.85 -6.96
C VAL A 180 -9.52 3.21 -8.10
N GLU A 181 -10.25 2.76 -9.11
CA GLU A 181 -9.69 2.32 -10.38
C GLU A 181 -10.65 2.70 -11.51
N ASP A 182 -10.18 3.51 -12.47
CA ASP A 182 -11.05 4.04 -13.53
C ASP A 182 -11.49 2.95 -14.51
N GLU A 183 -10.65 1.93 -14.70
CA GLU A 183 -10.91 0.76 -15.53
C GLU A 183 -10.54 -0.53 -14.79
N PHE A 184 -11.37 -0.94 -13.83
CA PHE A 184 -11.21 -2.24 -13.17
C PHE A 184 -11.58 -3.34 -14.15
N GLU A 185 -10.61 -4.20 -14.47
CA GLU A 185 -10.75 -5.21 -15.50
C GLU A 185 -11.06 -6.60 -14.92
N PHE A 186 -12.07 -7.25 -15.52
CA PHE A 186 -12.36 -8.67 -15.38
C PHE A 186 -12.04 -9.39 -16.70
N HIS A 187 -11.09 -10.30 -16.66
CA HIS A 187 -10.66 -11.10 -17.79
C HIS A 187 -11.32 -12.47 -17.75
N LEU A 188 -12.08 -12.82 -18.78
CA LEU A 188 -12.63 -14.15 -18.92
C LEU A 188 -11.74 -15.02 -19.80
N PHE A 189 -11.30 -16.14 -19.25
CA PHE A 189 -10.59 -17.19 -19.98
C PHE A 189 -11.47 -18.44 -20.06
N VAL A 190 -11.37 -19.15 -21.17
CA VAL A 190 -12.16 -20.35 -21.47
C VAL A 190 -11.22 -21.45 -21.93
N ASP A 191 -11.38 -22.63 -21.34
CA ASP A 191 -10.90 -23.89 -21.87
C ASP A 191 -12.12 -24.70 -22.40
N ALA A 192 -12.38 -24.56 -23.67
CA ALA A 192 -13.59 -25.15 -24.28
C ALA A 192 -13.57 -26.68 -24.34
N LEU A 193 -12.42 -27.32 -24.21
CA LEU A 193 -12.23 -28.76 -24.40
C LEU A 193 -11.75 -29.53 -23.16
N GLY A 194 -11.55 -28.84 -22.03
CA GLY A 194 -11.02 -29.45 -20.80
C GLY A 194 -9.53 -29.89 -20.93
N THR A 195 -8.74 -29.15 -21.68
CA THR A 195 -7.33 -29.46 -21.96
C THR A 195 -6.34 -28.75 -21.09
N SER A 196 -6.83 -27.94 -20.14
CA SER A 196 -6.06 -27.01 -19.30
C SER A 196 -5.33 -25.91 -20.10
N ARG A 197 -5.72 -25.69 -21.35
CA ARG A 197 -5.24 -24.60 -22.19
C ARG A 197 -6.30 -23.51 -22.26
N MET A 198 -6.06 -22.45 -21.49
CA MET A 198 -6.97 -21.32 -21.44
C MET A 198 -6.71 -20.33 -22.57
N ALA A 199 -7.79 -19.81 -23.15
CA ALA A 199 -7.72 -18.70 -24.10
C ALA A 199 -8.64 -17.59 -23.62
N ARG A 200 -8.23 -16.32 -23.80
CA ARG A 200 -9.00 -15.17 -23.36
C ARG A 200 -10.22 -14.97 -24.27
N ALA A 201 -11.40 -15.08 -23.70
CA ALA A 201 -12.68 -14.89 -24.39
C ALA A 201 -13.11 -13.43 -24.42
N GLY A 202 -12.79 -12.65 -23.37
CA GLY A 202 -13.18 -11.25 -23.30
C GLY A 202 -12.64 -10.54 -22.07
N VAL A 203 -12.81 -9.23 -22.08
CA VAL A 203 -12.53 -8.35 -20.94
C VAL A 203 -13.76 -7.49 -20.72
N SER A 204 -14.24 -7.44 -19.50
CA SER A 204 -15.27 -6.51 -19.06
C SER A 204 -14.69 -5.52 -18.08
N ARG A 205 -15.12 -4.26 -18.15
CA ARG A 205 -14.61 -3.16 -17.31
C ARG A 205 -15.74 -2.52 -16.56
N LEU A 206 -15.42 -2.07 -15.35
CA LEU A 206 -16.24 -1.16 -14.58
C LEU A 206 -15.33 -0.13 -13.87
N ALA A 207 -15.87 1.03 -13.52
CA ALA A 207 -15.17 2.00 -12.71
C ALA A 207 -15.40 1.73 -11.21
N VAL A 208 -14.34 1.79 -10.41
CA VAL A 208 -14.44 1.90 -8.95
C VAL A 208 -14.21 3.38 -8.61
N VAL A 209 -15.29 4.06 -8.16
CA VAL A 209 -15.27 5.50 -7.89
C VAL A 209 -15.16 5.80 -6.40
N PRO A 210 -14.63 6.97 -5.99
CA PRO A 210 -14.56 7.32 -4.58
C PRO A 210 -15.94 7.44 -3.95
N GLY A 211 -16.01 7.18 -2.64
CA GLY A 211 -17.19 7.45 -1.83
C GLY A 211 -17.39 8.95 -1.54
N PRO A 212 -18.43 9.31 -0.77
CA PRO A 212 -18.61 10.69 -0.33
C PRO A 212 -17.42 11.17 0.48
N PRO A 213 -17.06 12.46 0.39
CA PRO A 213 -15.95 13.02 1.14
C PRO A 213 -16.26 13.07 2.64
N GLU A 214 -15.31 12.59 3.44
CA GLU A 214 -15.42 12.55 4.90
C GLU A 214 -14.26 13.25 5.61
N ARG A 215 -13.14 13.50 4.89
CA ARG A 215 -11.92 14.07 5.47
C ARG A 215 -11.32 15.13 4.58
N VAL A 216 -10.70 16.13 5.21
CA VAL A 216 -9.84 17.13 4.57
C VAL A 216 -8.39 16.74 4.82
N ILE A 217 -7.64 16.63 3.76
CA ILE A 217 -6.20 16.34 3.79
C ILE A 217 -5.45 17.57 3.29
N VAL A 218 -4.40 17.93 4.01
CA VAL A 218 -3.53 19.06 3.68
C VAL A 218 -2.08 18.57 3.62
N HIS A 219 -1.44 18.84 2.52
CA HIS A 219 -0.01 18.64 2.33
C HIS A 219 0.68 19.97 2.02
N GLY A 220 1.83 20.17 2.60
CA GLY A 220 2.63 21.35 2.34
C GLY A 220 4.03 21.21 2.91
N PRO A 221 4.92 22.20 2.66
CA PRO A 221 6.22 22.21 3.27
C PRO A 221 6.07 22.31 4.79
N ARG A 222 6.81 21.48 5.52
CA ARG A 222 6.84 21.56 6.98
C ARG A 222 7.81 22.66 7.46
N LEU A 223 8.89 22.87 6.70
CA LEU A 223 9.86 23.92 6.84
C LEU A 223 9.84 24.83 5.64
N VAL A 224 9.81 26.15 5.87
CA VAL A 224 9.84 27.18 4.83
C VAL A 224 10.97 28.15 5.07
N ARG A 225 11.49 28.75 4.01
CA ARG A 225 12.52 29.80 4.12
C ARG A 225 11.87 31.09 4.59
N ALA A 226 12.54 31.79 5.50
CA ALA A 226 12.04 33.05 6.04
C ALA A 226 11.98 34.18 4.98
N ASP A 227 12.81 34.10 3.93
CA ASP A 227 12.81 35.03 2.81
C ASP A 227 11.77 34.71 1.72
N ALA A 228 11.10 33.55 1.79
CA ALA A 228 10.01 33.21 0.91
C ALA A 228 8.76 34.05 1.24
N PRO A 229 8.13 34.72 0.26
CA PRO A 229 6.97 35.54 0.55
C PRO A 229 5.72 34.70 0.86
N THR A 230 5.63 33.51 0.30
CA THR A 230 4.47 32.62 0.41
C THR A 230 4.86 31.16 0.49
N ALA A 231 3.95 30.35 1.02
CA ALA A 231 4.01 28.88 1.02
C ALA A 231 2.73 28.32 0.40
N ASP A 232 2.86 27.27 -0.40
CA ASP A 232 1.73 26.59 -1.04
C ASP A 232 1.35 25.33 -0.29
N LEU A 233 0.07 25.24 0.08
CA LEU A 233 -0.56 24.02 0.57
C LEU A 233 -1.36 23.36 -0.54
N ARG A 234 -1.34 22.05 -0.60
CA ARG A 234 -2.24 21.23 -1.42
C ARG A 234 -3.33 20.66 -0.52
N VAL A 235 -4.58 20.91 -0.88
CA VAL A 235 -5.73 20.45 -0.11
C VAL A 235 -6.59 19.58 -1.00
N HIS A 236 -6.97 18.41 -0.50
CA HIS A 236 -7.92 17.52 -1.16
C HIS A 236 -8.87 16.89 -0.14
N LEU A 237 -9.99 16.39 -0.62
CA LEU A 237 -10.94 15.64 0.17
C LEU A 237 -10.74 14.15 -0.04
N GLN A 238 -10.96 13.37 0.99
CA GLN A 238 -10.91 11.91 0.92
C GLN A 238 -12.20 11.30 1.45
N ASP A 239 -12.60 10.16 0.87
CA ASP A 239 -13.59 9.28 1.45
C ASP A 239 -13.00 8.52 2.66
N ARG A 240 -13.84 7.69 3.31
CA ARG A 240 -13.42 6.88 4.47
C ARG A 240 -12.23 5.94 4.19
N TRP A 241 -12.03 5.54 2.93
CA TRP A 241 -10.99 4.61 2.52
C TRP A 241 -9.69 5.30 2.09
N GLY A 242 -9.65 6.63 2.11
CA GLY A 242 -8.49 7.42 1.71
C GLY A 242 -8.40 7.70 0.22
N ASN A 243 -9.46 7.47 -0.55
CA ASN A 243 -9.50 7.85 -1.94
C ASN A 243 -9.77 9.34 -2.09
N ALA A 244 -8.99 10.01 -2.95
CA ALA A 244 -9.24 11.41 -3.27
C ALA A 244 -10.61 11.56 -3.96
N SER A 245 -11.47 12.39 -3.39
CA SER A 245 -12.78 12.68 -3.95
C SER A 245 -12.66 13.45 -5.25
N ARG A 246 -13.56 13.16 -6.20
CA ARG A 246 -13.68 13.84 -7.49
C ARG A 246 -15.08 14.44 -7.62
N ASP A 247 -15.25 15.41 -8.50
CA ASP A 247 -16.54 16.00 -8.85
C ASP A 247 -17.30 16.60 -7.65
N VAL A 248 -16.55 17.08 -6.64
CA VAL A 248 -17.12 17.73 -5.46
C VAL A 248 -16.95 19.24 -5.57
N THR A 249 -18.06 19.95 -5.55
CA THR A 249 -18.04 21.42 -5.44
C THR A 249 -17.90 21.80 -3.97
N ALA A 250 -16.73 22.26 -3.56
CA ALA A 250 -16.43 22.67 -2.20
C ALA A 250 -15.59 23.95 -2.19
N SER A 251 -15.66 24.72 -1.12
CA SER A 251 -14.74 25.80 -0.80
C SER A 251 -13.84 25.42 0.37
N VAL A 252 -12.60 25.91 0.35
CA VAL A 252 -11.60 25.69 1.38
C VAL A 252 -11.17 27.02 1.94
N ARG A 253 -11.06 27.12 3.26
CA ARG A 253 -10.55 28.28 3.97
C ARG A 253 -9.43 27.87 4.91
N ALA A 254 -8.36 28.64 4.92
CA ALA A 254 -7.27 28.53 5.88
C ALA A 254 -7.34 29.65 6.90
N HIS A 255 -7.15 29.34 8.15
CA HIS A 255 -7.17 30.24 9.30
C HIS A 255 -5.87 30.13 10.10
N ALA A 256 -5.30 31.24 10.49
CA ALA A 256 -4.27 31.33 11.50
C ALA A 256 -4.74 32.25 12.62
N ASP A 257 -4.57 31.81 13.88
CA ASP A 257 -5.04 32.53 15.08
C ASP A 257 -6.52 32.96 14.98
N GLY A 258 -7.36 32.10 14.40
CA GLY A 258 -8.81 32.37 14.21
C GLY A 258 -9.13 33.37 13.10
N ARG A 259 -8.16 33.86 12.34
CA ARG A 259 -8.35 34.78 11.22
C ARG A 259 -8.18 34.07 9.89
N GLY A 260 -9.11 34.30 8.94
CA GLY A 260 -8.96 33.80 7.57
C GLY A 260 -7.75 34.42 6.87
N ILE A 261 -6.87 33.58 6.34
CA ILE A 261 -5.61 33.99 5.67
C ILE A 261 -5.60 33.62 4.19
N ALA A 262 -6.34 32.61 3.78
CA ALA A 262 -6.47 32.22 2.37
C ALA A 262 -7.78 31.45 2.14
N SER A 263 -8.22 31.42 0.88
CA SER A 263 -9.35 30.61 0.45
C SER A 263 -9.21 30.16 -1.01
N ALA A 264 -9.75 28.99 -1.34
CA ALA A 264 -9.84 28.48 -2.70
C ALA A 264 -11.13 27.70 -2.89
N SER A 265 -11.52 27.49 -4.15
CA SER A 265 -12.60 26.56 -4.50
C SER A 265 -12.00 25.31 -5.12
N PHE A 266 -12.59 24.15 -4.83
CA PHE A 266 -12.19 22.92 -5.48
C PHE A 266 -12.60 22.96 -6.95
N PRO A 267 -11.64 22.86 -7.88
CA PRO A 267 -11.95 22.58 -9.27
C PRO A 267 -12.37 21.10 -9.42
N VAL A 268 -12.89 20.75 -10.59
CA VAL A 268 -13.30 19.38 -10.96
C VAL A 268 -12.20 18.33 -10.73
N ALA A 269 -10.94 18.77 -10.67
CA ALA A 269 -9.78 17.88 -10.42
C ALA A 269 -9.69 17.29 -8.98
N GLY A 270 -10.54 17.74 -8.05
CA GLY A 270 -10.62 17.17 -6.69
C GLY A 270 -9.54 17.64 -5.70
N TRP A 271 -8.72 18.64 -6.08
CA TRP A 271 -7.72 19.27 -5.20
C TRP A 271 -7.66 20.77 -5.41
N ALA A 272 -7.16 21.50 -4.42
CA ALA A 272 -6.95 22.95 -4.51
C ALA A 272 -5.58 23.32 -3.94
N ALA A 273 -4.98 24.39 -4.51
CA ALA A 273 -3.82 25.04 -3.93
C ALA A 273 -4.28 26.22 -3.08
N LEU A 274 -3.72 26.34 -1.86
CA LEU A 274 -3.83 27.50 -0.99
C LEU A 274 -2.48 28.14 -0.89
N THR A 275 -2.30 29.32 -1.44
CA THR A 275 -1.08 30.12 -1.27
C THR A 275 -1.22 30.96 -0.02
N LEU A 276 -0.37 30.72 0.98
CA LEU A 276 -0.39 31.37 2.27
C LEU A 276 0.78 32.36 2.39
N PRO A 277 0.61 33.49 3.10
CA PRO A 277 1.77 34.26 3.56
C PRO A 277 2.61 33.41 4.52
N VAL A 278 3.92 33.42 4.34
CA VAL A 278 4.84 32.72 5.27
C VAL A 278 4.75 33.38 6.65
N PRO A 279 4.52 32.61 7.72
CA PRO A 279 4.45 33.16 9.07
C PRO A 279 5.82 33.70 9.51
N SER A 280 5.82 34.74 10.33
CA SER A 280 7.05 35.28 10.90
C SER A 280 7.67 34.43 12.04
N ARG A 281 6.99 33.38 12.43
CA ARG A 281 7.36 32.39 13.46
C ARG A 281 6.56 31.13 13.26
N HIS A 282 6.82 30.09 14.06
CA HIS A 282 6.00 28.88 14.08
C HIS A 282 4.51 29.20 13.97
N GLY A 283 3.83 28.62 13.00
CA GLY A 283 2.43 28.86 12.71
C GLY A 283 1.59 27.59 12.66
N GLN A 284 0.52 27.56 13.44
CA GLN A 284 -0.55 26.58 13.31
C GLN A 284 -1.61 27.12 12.35
N ILE A 285 -1.98 26.33 11.37
CA ILE A 285 -2.95 26.67 10.35
C ILE A 285 -4.08 25.66 10.38
N GLU A 286 -5.29 26.14 10.64
CA GLU A 286 -6.52 25.35 10.54
C GLU A 286 -7.07 25.49 9.12
N VAL A 287 -7.36 24.36 8.47
CA VAL A 287 -7.96 24.29 7.14
C VAL A 287 -9.33 23.63 7.25
N ILE A 288 -10.35 24.35 6.76
CA ILE A 288 -11.75 23.92 6.80
C ILE A 288 -12.26 23.82 5.37
N ALA A 289 -12.88 22.71 5.04
CA ALA A 289 -13.58 22.51 3.77
C ALA A 289 -15.11 22.46 3.98
N GLU A 290 -15.83 23.15 3.10
CA GLU A 290 -17.28 23.28 3.15
C GLU A 290 -17.91 23.05 1.77
N ALA A 291 -19.04 22.35 1.74
CA ALA A 291 -19.89 22.26 0.55
C ALA A 291 -21.32 22.73 0.92
N ASN A 292 -21.91 23.58 0.08
CA ASN A 292 -23.25 24.13 0.29
C ASN A 292 -23.44 24.73 1.70
N ALA A 293 -22.42 25.40 2.21
CA ALA A 293 -22.36 25.97 3.57
C ALA A 293 -22.40 24.94 4.72
N ALA A 294 -22.24 23.65 4.43
CA ALA A 294 -22.05 22.60 5.43
C ALA A 294 -20.56 22.20 5.51
N GLU A 295 -20.03 22.11 6.71
CA GLU A 295 -18.66 21.64 6.92
C GLU A 295 -18.55 20.16 6.51
N ILE A 296 -17.60 19.86 5.59
CA ILE A 296 -17.22 18.49 5.25
C ILE A 296 -16.22 17.97 6.27
N GLY A 297 -15.26 18.82 6.66
CA GLY A 297 -14.24 18.47 7.62
C GLY A 297 -13.27 19.61 7.87
N ARG A 298 -12.39 19.40 8.86
CA ARG A 298 -11.29 20.30 9.21
C ARG A 298 -10.04 19.53 9.56
N THR A 299 -8.91 20.16 9.33
CA THR A 299 -7.59 19.62 9.69
C THR A 299 -6.65 20.75 10.09
N THR A 300 -5.57 20.41 10.76
CA THR A 300 -4.54 21.35 11.19
C THR A 300 -3.22 20.96 10.55
N CYS A 301 -2.52 21.93 10.00
CA CYS A 301 -1.13 21.79 9.58
C CYS A 301 -0.23 22.83 10.26
N PHE A 302 1.07 22.61 10.16
CA PHE A 302 2.06 23.46 10.83
C PHE A 302 3.13 23.87 9.82
N LEU A 303 3.59 25.13 9.92
CA LEU A 303 4.73 25.68 9.20
C LEU A 303 5.74 26.21 10.20
N ASP A 304 7.01 25.84 10.05
CA ASP A 304 8.14 26.40 10.79
C ASP A 304 9.14 27.05 9.83
N LEU A 305 9.92 28.00 10.33
CA LEU A 305 10.94 28.66 9.56
C LEU A 305 12.25 27.87 9.63
N ILE A 306 12.92 27.75 8.49
CA ILE A 306 14.23 27.09 8.41
C ILE A 306 15.30 27.79 9.24
N ASP A 307 15.13 29.08 9.56
CA ASP A 307 16.05 29.87 10.36
C ASP A 307 16.11 29.44 11.84
N ASP A 308 15.06 28.75 12.32
CA ASP A 308 15.03 28.19 13.68
C ASP A 308 16.00 27.00 13.82
N PHE A 309 16.30 26.32 12.74
CA PHE A 309 17.36 25.33 12.63
C PHE A 309 17.91 25.36 11.20
N PRO A 310 18.96 26.16 10.93
CA PRO A 310 19.50 26.35 9.60
C PRO A 310 19.89 25.02 8.95
N SER A 311 19.25 24.71 7.81
CA SER A 311 19.41 23.46 7.07
C SER A 311 19.20 23.70 5.58
N PRO A 312 19.58 22.76 4.70
CA PRO A 312 19.06 22.67 3.34
C PRO A 312 17.54 22.52 3.32
N ARG A 313 16.92 22.56 2.13
CA ARG A 313 15.48 22.32 1.96
C ARG A 313 15.13 20.92 2.41
N ALA A 314 14.04 20.78 3.16
CA ALA A 314 13.46 19.51 3.55
C ALA A 314 12.39 19.11 2.52
N LEU A 315 12.71 18.16 1.67
CA LEU A 315 11.85 17.64 0.59
C LEU A 315 11.29 16.29 0.96
N PHE A 316 10.16 15.89 0.32
CA PHE A 316 9.55 14.59 0.51
C PHE A 316 9.51 13.78 -0.78
N ALA A 317 10.05 12.58 -0.72
CA ALA A 317 10.14 11.64 -1.80
C ALA A 317 9.32 10.38 -1.54
N ASP A 318 8.75 9.81 -2.61
CA ASP A 318 8.28 8.42 -2.66
C ASP A 318 9.07 7.71 -3.77
N LEU A 319 9.96 6.80 -3.36
CA LEU A 319 10.94 6.16 -4.25
C LEU A 319 10.54 4.73 -4.63
N HIS A 320 9.27 4.34 -4.40
CA HIS A 320 8.78 2.99 -4.69
C HIS A 320 7.30 3.04 -5.11
N VAL A 321 7.06 3.16 -6.41
CA VAL A 321 5.72 3.37 -6.98
C VAL A 321 5.51 2.46 -8.19
N HIS A 322 4.37 1.75 -8.24
CA HIS A 322 3.95 0.88 -9.34
C HIS A 322 2.75 1.45 -10.09
N SER A 323 2.64 1.10 -11.37
CA SER A 323 1.49 1.41 -12.22
C SER A 323 0.89 0.13 -12.83
N ASN A 324 -0.09 0.28 -13.72
CA ASN A 324 -0.67 -0.84 -14.46
C ASN A 324 0.25 -1.39 -15.56
N ASP A 325 1.40 -0.79 -15.79
CA ASP A 325 2.46 -1.34 -16.66
C ASP A 325 2.91 -2.72 -16.14
N THR A 326 2.85 -2.92 -14.83
CA THR A 326 3.14 -4.20 -14.18
C THR A 326 1.99 -4.63 -13.25
N VAL A 327 2.15 -4.51 -11.95
CA VAL A 327 1.20 -5.06 -10.96
C VAL A 327 0.30 -4.01 -10.32
N GLY A 328 0.63 -2.74 -10.42
CA GLY A 328 -0.17 -1.64 -9.87
C GLY A 328 -1.43 -1.33 -10.68
N THR A 329 -2.11 -0.27 -10.31
CA THR A 329 -3.31 0.24 -10.99
C THR A 329 -3.06 1.61 -11.61
N GLN A 330 -3.85 1.97 -12.61
CA GLN A 330 -3.74 3.20 -13.39
C GLN A 330 -2.42 3.32 -14.17
N ASP A 331 -2.45 4.11 -15.21
CA ASP A 331 -1.27 4.39 -16.02
C ASP A 331 -0.21 5.21 -15.26
N THR A 332 1.02 5.15 -15.74
CA THR A 332 2.17 5.82 -15.14
C THR A 332 1.98 7.32 -15.06
N GLY A 333 1.50 7.98 -16.11
CA GLY A 333 1.27 9.42 -16.12
C GLY A 333 0.26 9.86 -15.06
N SER A 334 -0.83 9.10 -14.89
CA SER A 334 -1.84 9.34 -13.84
C SER A 334 -1.27 9.18 -12.43
N ASN A 335 -0.40 8.19 -12.20
CA ASN A 335 0.28 8.01 -10.91
C ASN A 335 1.23 9.18 -10.61
N LEU A 336 2.04 9.61 -11.59
CA LEU A 336 2.93 10.76 -11.44
C LEU A 336 2.15 12.06 -11.17
N ALA A 337 1.05 12.27 -11.89
CA ALA A 337 0.17 13.42 -11.67
C ALA A 337 -0.47 13.40 -10.27
N TYR A 338 -0.92 12.24 -9.79
CA TYR A 338 -1.44 12.11 -8.42
C TYR A 338 -0.38 12.48 -7.38
N GLY A 339 0.83 11.93 -7.49
CA GLY A 339 1.93 12.23 -6.56
C GLY A 339 2.28 13.71 -6.53
N ARG A 340 2.29 14.39 -7.71
CA ARG A 340 2.56 15.82 -7.84
C ARG A 340 1.43 16.70 -7.27
N ASP A 341 0.18 16.42 -7.62
CA ASP A 341 -0.94 17.36 -7.44
C ASP A 341 -1.75 17.07 -6.18
N ILE A 342 -1.93 15.80 -5.81
CA ILE A 342 -2.69 15.35 -4.65
C ILE A 342 -1.75 14.92 -3.53
N GLY A 343 -0.80 14.03 -3.83
CA GLY A 343 0.23 13.60 -2.90
C GLY A 343 1.21 14.71 -2.51
N ALA A 344 1.30 15.81 -3.27
CA ALA A 344 2.20 16.94 -3.06
C ALA A 344 3.66 16.51 -2.79
N LEU A 345 4.13 15.54 -3.56
CA LEU A 345 5.53 15.09 -3.51
C LEU A 345 6.44 16.10 -4.19
N ASP A 346 7.64 16.22 -3.67
CA ASP A 346 8.75 16.93 -4.30
C ASP A 346 9.54 15.98 -5.22
N VAL A 347 9.61 14.69 -4.88
CA VAL A 347 10.38 13.69 -5.61
C VAL A 347 9.57 12.41 -5.78
N ILE A 348 9.58 11.84 -6.99
CA ILE A 348 9.01 10.51 -7.28
C ILE A 348 10.06 9.63 -7.93
N GLY A 349 10.23 8.40 -7.43
CA GLY A 349 10.95 7.32 -8.08
C GLY A 349 9.96 6.26 -8.55
N TYR A 350 9.75 6.13 -9.85
CA TYR A 350 8.96 5.05 -10.41
C TYR A 350 9.74 3.73 -10.37
N THR A 351 9.11 2.61 -9.99
CA THR A 351 9.77 1.32 -9.84
C THR A 351 8.90 0.16 -10.33
N ALA A 352 8.80 -0.01 -11.66
CA ALA A 352 8.12 -1.17 -12.25
C ALA A 352 8.84 -2.49 -11.91
N ASN A 353 8.08 -3.59 -11.74
CA ASN A 353 8.71 -4.91 -11.63
C ASN A 353 9.49 -5.24 -12.91
N ASP A 354 10.78 -5.43 -12.77
CA ASP A 354 11.75 -5.54 -13.89
C ASP A 354 11.42 -6.68 -14.85
N PHE A 355 10.96 -7.82 -14.34
CA PHE A 355 10.66 -9.01 -15.14
C PHE A 355 9.35 -8.91 -15.93
N GLN A 356 8.48 -7.97 -15.63
CA GLN A 356 7.18 -7.79 -16.31
C GLN A 356 7.19 -6.67 -17.34
N ILE A 357 8.05 -5.66 -17.19
CA ILE A 357 8.07 -4.52 -18.09
C ILE A 357 8.75 -4.88 -19.42
N THR A 358 8.11 -4.61 -20.54
CA THR A 358 8.68 -4.77 -21.88
C THR A 358 9.57 -3.58 -22.24
N ASP A 359 10.43 -3.72 -23.26
CA ASP A 359 11.32 -2.63 -23.69
C ASP A 359 10.54 -1.42 -24.20
N ASP A 360 9.44 -1.65 -24.93
CA ASP A 360 8.57 -0.56 -25.43
C ASP A 360 7.91 0.20 -24.26
N VAL A 361 7.35 -0.53 -23.28
CA VAL A 361 6.73 0.07 -22.10
C VAL A 361 7.78 0.77 -21.23
N TRP A 362 8.99 0.22 -21.12
CA TRP A 362 10.07 0.88 -20.40
C TRP A 362 10.47 2.22 -21.04
N ALA A 363 10.54 2.26 -22.37
CA ALA A 363 10.80 3.51 -23.09
C ALA A 363 9.71 4.56 -22.81
N ASP A 364 8.43 4.15 -22.78
CA ASP A 364 7.30 5.03 -22.44
C ASP A 364 7.38 5.53 -20.98
N VAL A 365 7.78 4.67 -20.04
CA VAL A 365 8.01 5.06 -18.63
C VAL A 365 9.11 6.12 -18.51
N VAL A 366 10.25 5.91 -19.19
CA VAL A 366 11.37 6.87 -19.18
C VAL A 366 10.90 8.24 -19.71
N LEU A 367 10.12 8.24 -20.79
CA LEU A 367 9.55 9.47 -21.36
C LEU A 367 8.54 10.12 -20.38
N ALA A 368 7.65 9.34 -19.79
CA ALA A 368 6.68 9.86 -18.82
C ALA A 368 7.36 10.49 -17.59
N CYS A 369 8.44 9.89 -17.10
CA CYS A 369 9.24 10.47 -16.02
C CYS A 369 9.97 11.74 -16.45
N ALA A 370 10.49 11.79 -17.68
CA ALA A 370 11.12 13.00 -18.22
C ALA A 370 10.13 14.14 -18.39
N ASP A 371 8.93 13.86 -18.90
CA ASP A 371 7.86 14.85 -19.08
C ASP A 371 7.30 15.36 -17.74
N ALA A 372 7.24 14.51 -16.72
CA ALA A 372 6.81 14.88 -15.37
C ALA A 372 7.86 15.69 -14.60
N ASN A 373 9.15 15.52 -14.94
CA ASN A 373 10.23 16.19 -14.25
C ASN A 373 10.24 17.70 -14.57
N GLN A 374 10.16 18.50 -13.54
CA GLN A 374 10.21 19.97 -13.63
C GLN A 374 10.94 20.52 -12.40
N ASP A 375 12.08 21.15 -12.62
CA ASP A 375 12.85 21.79 -11.55
C ASP A 375 11.97 22.76 -10.73
N ASP A 376 12.24 22.83 -9.44
CA ASP A 376 11.48 23.57 -8.43
C ASP A 376 10.01 23.15 -8.25
N ARG A 377 9.55 22.09 -8.95
CA ARG A 377 8.16 21.61 -8.84
C ARG A 377 8.07 20.13 -8.50
N LEU A 378 8.72 19.28 -9.28
CA LEU A 378 8.75 17.82 -9.10
C LEU A 378 10.01 17.25 -9.75
N VAL A 379 10.81 16.55 -8.99
CA VAL A 379 11.88 15.70 -9.52
C VAL A 379 11.33 14.29 -9.74
N CYS A 380 11.46 13.76 -10.95
CA CYS A 380 11.02 12.42 -11.29
C CYS A 380 12.19 11.57 -11.79
N PHE A 381 12.38 10.39 -11.19
CA PHE A 381 13.38 9.42 -11.59
C PHE A 381 12.69 8.17 -12.15
N PRO A 382 13.09 7.67 -13.34
CA PRO A 382 12.71 6.33 -13.77
C PRO A 382 13.45 5.30 -12.92
N GLY A 383 12.83 4.12 -12.77
CA GLY A 383 13.41 3.04 -11.99
C GLY A 383 12.67 1.73 -12.17
N VAL A 384 13.22 0.67 -11.61
CA VAL A 384 12.61 -0.65 -11.57
C VAL A 384 12.79 -1.29 -10.20
N GLU A 385 11.86 -2.15 -9.83
CA GLU A 385 12.05 -3.11 -8.75
C GLU A 385 12.68 -4.37 -9.35
N TRP A 386 13.99 -4.58 -9.10
CA TRP A 386 14.66 -5.83 -9.44
C TRP A 386 14.18 -6.93 -8.49
N CYS A 387 13.56 -7.97 -9.05
CA CYS A 387 12.76 -8.93 -8.31
C CYS A 387 13.50 -10.28 -8.17
N GLY A 388 14.42 -10.37 -7.22
CA GLY A 388 15.13 -11.60 -6.87
C GLY A 388 14.44 -12.38 -5.76
N THR A 389 14.56 -13.73 -5.74
CA THR A 389 14.23 -14.47 -4.53
C THR A 389 15.22 -14.14 -3.42
N ALA A 390 14.83 -14.27 -2.14
CA ALA A 390 15.72 -14.00 -1.02
C ALA A 390 17.05 -14.78 -1.10
N GLY A 391 17.05 -16.01 -1.64
CA GLY A 391 18.25 -16.84 -1.81
C GLY A 391 19.29 -16.31 -2.81
N VAL A 392 18.97 -15.29 -3.58
CA VAL A 392 19.84 -14.69 -4.60
C VAL A 392 19.94 -13.17 -4.48
N GLY A 393 19.55 -12.60 -3.34
CA GLY A 393 19.67 -11.18 -3.04
C GLY A 393 18.38 -10.57 -2.48
N GLY A 394 17.19 -11.00 -2.97
CA GLY A 394 15.90 -10.40 -2.61
C GLY A 394 15.60 -9.16 -3.44
N ASP A 395 14.49 -8.47 -3.15
CA ASP A 395 14.02 -7.32 -3.93
C ASP A 395 14.83 -6.05 -3.65
N HIS A 396 15.12 -5.31 -4.72
CA HIS A 396 15.84 -4.03 -4.69
C HIS A 396 15.21 -3.04 -5.65
N ASN A 397 14.90 -1.85 -5.17
CA ASN A 397 14.60 -0.74 -6.07
C ASN A 397 15.88 -0.24 -6.72
N VAL A 398 15.88 -0.09 -8.03
CA VAL A 398 16.94 0.53 -8.83
C VAL A 398 16.42 1.86 -9.34
N VAL A 399 16.96 2.96 -8.86
CA VAL A 399 16.61 4.33 -9.29
C VAL A 399 17.69 4.85 -10.21
N PHE A 400 17.32 5.26 -11.41
CA PHE A 400 18.25 5.81 -12.42
C PHE A 400 18.41 7.31 -12.20
N LEU A 401 19.54 7.70 -11.63
CA LEU A 401 19.89 9.10 -11.35
C LEU A 401 20.52 9.80 -12.56
N GLY A 402 21.27 9.03 -13.37
CA GLY A 402 21.96 9.50 -14.57
C GLY A 402 21.09 9.47 -15.82
N GLU A 403 21.74 9.68 -16.96
CA GLU A 403 21.09 9.66 -18.29
C GLU A 403 20.97 8.24 -18.87
N ASP A 404 21.84 7.32 -18.47
CA ASP A 404 21.76 5.92 -18.92
C ASP A 404 20.67 5.19 -18.14
N THR A 405 19.60 4.84 -18.84
CA THR A 405 18.46 4.09 -18.34
C THR A 405 18.42 2.66 -18.89
N THR A 406 19.58 2.10 -19.26
CA THR A 406 19.67 0.72 -19.74
C THR A 406 19.17 -0.24 -18.68
N LEU A 407 18.11 -0.99 -19.02
CA LEU A 407 17.43 -1.87 -18.08
C LEU A 407 18.13 -3.23 -18.02
N ALA A 408 18.49 -3.64 -16.79
CA ALA A 408 18.97 -4.97 -16.47
C ALA A 408 17.89 -5.73 -15.69
N ARG A 409 17.45 -6.88 -16.21
CA ARG A 409 16.31 -7.65 -15.68
C ARG A 409 16.74 -8.89 -14.90
N SER A 410 16.02 -9.18 -13.82
CA SER A 410 16.18 -10.43 -13.07
C SER A 410 15.76 -11.64 -13.91
N LEU A 411 14.67 -11.50 -14.68
CA LEU A 411 14.10 -12.58 -15.48
C LEU A 411 13.16 -12.01 -16.56
N GLU A 412 13.25 -12.51 -17.78
CA GLU A 412 12.35 -12.15 -18.89
C GLU A 412 11.27 -13.22 -19.15
N TRP A 413 10.69 -13.77 -18.10
CA TRP A 413 9.83 -14.94 -18.21
C TRP A 413 8.57 -14.73 -19.06
N HIS A 414 7.97 -13.56 -19.03
CA HIS A 414 6.73 -13.29 -19.77
C HIS A 414 6.98 -13.05 -21.28
N GLN A 415 8.18 -12.64 -21.67
CA GLN A 415 8.56 -12.52 -23.08
C GLN A 415 9.01 -13.86 -23.66
N GLY A 416 9.52 -14.74 -22.82
CA GLY A 416 10.09 -16.02 -23.21
C GLY A 416 9.15 -17.22 -23.13
N MET A 417 7.85 -17.05 -22.86
CA MET A 417 6.94 -18.18 -22.69
C MET A 417 6.79 -19.08 -23.94
N ALA A 418 7.20 -18.62 -25.12
CA ALA A 418 7.24 -19.42 -26.35
C ALA A 418 8.63 -19.99 -26.67
N ALA A 419 9.66 -19.60 -25.94
CA ALA A 419 11.05 -20.04 -26.11
C ALA A 419 11.42 -21.13 -25.11
N ALA A 420 12.61 -21.70 -25.25
CA ALA A 420 13.26 -22.48 -24.20
C ALA A 420 13.33 -21.62 -22.91
N ALA A 421 13.42 -22.29 -21.75
CA ALA A 421 13.40 -21.62 -20.44
C ALA A 421 14.17 -20.28 -20.47
N PRO A 422 13.56 -19.18 -20.01
CA PRO A 422 14.19 -17.87 -20.06
C PRO A 422 15.51 -17.88 -19.28
N VAL A 423 16.53 -17.27 -19.85
CA VAL A 423 17.83 -17.11 -19.19
C VAL A 423 17.81 -15.79 -18.45
N PRO A 424 18.05 -15.77 -17.12
CA PRO A 424 18.14 -14.53 -16.37
C PRO A 424 19.25 -13.64 -16.92
N GLN A 425 18.98 -12.34 -17.10
CA GLN A 425 19.98 -11.38 -17.54
C GLN A 425 20.94 -11.02 -16.41
N THR A 426 20.38 -10.75 -15.23
CA THR A 426 21.14 -10.33 -14.04
C THR A 426 20.71 -11.16 -12.82
N TRP A 427 21.24 -12.36 -12.73
CA TRP A 427 20.91 -13.32 -11.69
C TRP A 427 22.15 -14.15 -11.29
N PRO A 428 22.58 -14.22 -10.03
CA PRO A 428 22.01 -13.53 -8.85
C PRO A 428 22.25 -12.01 -8.85
N ILE A 429 21.93 -11.32 -7.75
CA ILE A 429 22.04 -9.85 -7.65
C ILE A 429 23.45 -9.31 -7.94
N THR A 430 24.48 -10.10 -7.74
CA THR A 430 25.87 -9.73 -8.10
C THR A 430 26.04 -9.40 -9.58
N GLU A 431 25.25 -10.00 -10.46
CA GLU A 431 25.25 -9.70 -11.89
C GLU A 431 24.58 -8.33 -12.16
N LEU A 432 23.56 -7.97 -11.36
CA LEU A 432 22.99 -6.62 -11.38
C LEU A 432 24.01 -5.57 -10.94
N TYR A 433 24.74 -5.85 -9.86
CA TYR A 433 25.83 -4.97 -9.43
C TYR A 433 26.89 -4.80 -10.51
N ALA A 434 27.35 -5.89 -11.13
CA ALA A 434 28.34 -5.83 -12.21
C ALA A 434 27.84 -5.03 -13.43
N ALA A 435 26.54 -4.99 -13.69
CA ALA A 435 25.95 -4.19 -14.76
C ALA A 435 26.09 -2.69 -14.49
N TYR A 436 25.90 -2.26 -13.24
CA TYR A 436 25.80 -0.85 -12.85
C TYR A 436 27.07 -0.30 -12.16
N ASP A 437 27.99 -1.14 -11.69
CA ASP A 437 29.20 -0.73 -10.96
C ASP A 437 30.22 0.06 -11.82
N LYS A 438 30.01 0.10 -13.13
CA LYS A 438 30.87 0.87 -14.05
C LYS A 438 30.73 2.38 -13.87
N ASP A 439 29.54 2.82 -13.44
CA ASP A 439 29.22 4.21 -13.14
C ASP A 439 28.24 4.25 -11.94
N PRO A 440 28.70 3.88 -10.73
CA PRO A 440 27.82 3.72 -9.59
C PRO A 440 27.11 5.02 -9.17
N ASP A 441 27.63 6.19 -9.58
CA ASP A 441 27.02 7.49 -9.24
C ASP A 441 25.73 7.76 -10.03
N SER A 442 25.54 7.10 -11.16
CA SER A 442 24.32 7.19 -11.96
C SER A 442 23.17 6.30 -11.47
N TYR A 443 23.39 5.47 -10.45
CA TYR A 443 22.41 4.53 -9.94
C TYR A 443 22.29 4.59 -8.43
N LEU A 444 21.11 4.27 -7.92
CA LEU A 444 20.87 4.08 -6.50
C LEU A 444 20.04 2.80 -6.32
N LEU A 445 20.60 1.83 -5.63
CA LEU A 445 19.89 0.62 -5.25
C LEU A 445 19.42 0.73 -3.79
N ILE A 446 18.19 0.30 -3.53
CA ILE A 446 17.57 0.36 -2.21
C ILE A 446 17.02 -1.02 -1.86
N PRO A 447 17.71 -1.80 -1.01
CA PRO A 447 17.18 -3.06 -0.50
C PRO A 447 15.95 -2.82 0.39
N HIS A 448 14.94 -3.70 0.26
CA HIS A 448 13.71 -3.57 1.01
C HIS A 448 13.09 -4.91 1.47
N VAL A 449 12.01 -4.83 2.25
CA VAL A 449 11.25 -5.97 2.76
C VAL A 449 9.80 -5.87 2.23
N GLY A 450 9.66 -5.96 0.93
CA GLY A 450 8.39 -5.98 0.21
C GLY A 450 7.92 -7.39 -0.11
N GLY A 451 7.85 -7.71 -1.40
CA GLY A 451 7.44 -9.03 -1.89
C GLY A 451 8.42 -10.16 -1.51
N ARG A 452 9.72 -9.89 -1.55
CA ARG A 452 10.80 -10.84 -1.24
C ARG A 452 11.90 -10.09 -0.48
N ARG A 453 12.15 -10.49 0.75
CA ARG A 453 13.12 -9.80 1.61
C ARG A 453 14.52 -9.75 0.98
N ALA A 454 15.10 -8.55 0.90
CA ALA A 454 16.51 -8.38 0.55
C ALA A 454 17.42 -8.98 1.64
N ILE A 455 18.53 -9.59 1.23
CA ILE A 455 19.49 -10.26 2.11
C ILE A 455 20.78 -9.45 2.15
N LEU A 456 21.06 -8.85 3.29
CA LEU A 456 22.17 -7.93 3.50
C LEU A 456 23.57 -8.54 3.33
N ASP A 457 23.68 -9.89 3.26
CA ASP A 457 24.94 -10.57 2.96
C ASP A 457 25.45 -10.28 1.54
N TRP A 458 24.56 -9.83 0.64
CA TRP A 458 24.89 -9.49 -0.75
C TRP A 458 25.23 -8.00 -0.94
N HIS A 459 25.21 -7.19 0.12
CA HIS A 459 25.35 -5.73 0.06
C HIS A 459 26.51 -5.24 -0.83
N HIS A 460 26.20 -4.22 -1.66
CA HIS A 460 27.18 -3.50 -2.48
C HIS A 460 27.37 -2.05 -2.00
N PRO A 461 28.54 -1.68 -1.44
CA PRO A 461 28.70 -0.44 -0.68
C PRO A 461 28.60 0.86 -1.50
N GLN A 462 28.81 0.78 -2.83
CA GLN A 462 28.71 1.96 -3.69
C GLN A 462 27.34 2.12 -4.32
N LEU A 463 26.68 1.04 -4.72
CA LEU A 463 25.35 1.08 -5.34
C LEU A 463 24.24 1.20 -4.32
N GLU A 464 24.35 0.49 -3.18
CA GLU A 464 23.37 0.57 -2.10
C GLU A 464 23.77 1.63 -1.10
N ARG A 465 23.08 2.77 -1.14
CA ARG A 465 23.33 3.90 -0.24
C ARG A 465 22.23 4.13 0.77
N LEU A 466 21.01 3.64 0.48
CA LEU A 466 19.84 3.74 1.33
C LEU A 466 19.26 2.35 1.59
N ILE A 467 18.43 2.22 2.63
CA ILE A 467 17.68 1.02 2.96
C ILE A 467 16.25 1.41 3.35
N GLU A 468 15.25 0.69 2.87
CA GLU A 468 13.86 0.97 3.15
C GLU A 468 13.43 0.38 4.51
N VAL A 469 13.14 1.27 5.47
CA VAL A 469 12.73 0.91 6.84
C VAL A 469 11.25 0.65 6.94
N HIS A 470 10.46 1.27 6.06
CA HIS A 470 9.00 1.21 6.09
C HIS A 470 8.41 1.38 4.71
N SER A 471 7.34 0.61 4.44
CA SER A 471 6.44 0.79 3.30
C SER A 471 5.01 0.38 3.69
N SER A 472 4.07 0.38 2.73
CA SER A 472 2.70 -0.12 2.98
C SER A 472 2.66 -1.59 3.41
N TRP A 473 3.69 -2.38 3.16
CA TRP A 473 3.85 -3.75 3.66
C TRP A 473 4.10 -3.82 5.17
N GLY A 474 4.51 -2.72 5.78
CA GLY A 474 4.75 -2.59 7.21
C GLY A 474 6.10 -2.02 7.57
N THR A 475 6.31 -1.87 8.87
CA THR A 475 7.49 -1.26 9.47
C THR A 475 8.55 -2.32 9.82
N SER A 476 9.79 -2.12 9.40
CA SER A 476 10.89 -3.05 9.55
C SER A 476 12.15 -2.40 10.15
N PRO A 477 12.11 -1.81 11.35
CA PRO A 477 13.26 -1.18 11.97
C PRO A 477 14.41 -2.16 12.21
N TRP A 478 14.09 -3.42 12.49
CA TRP A 478 15.05 -4.52 12.63
C TRP A 478 15.94 -4.72 11.40
N PHE A 479 15.45 -4.35 10.19
CA PHE A 479 16.21 -4.49 8.96
C PHE A 479 17.29 -3.42 8.85
N PHE A 480 16.95 -2.19 9.26
CA PHE A 480 17.91 -1.09 9.37
C PHE A 480 18.92 -1.34 10.52
N GLU A 481 18.44 -1.76 11.68
CA GLU A 481 19.28 -2.11 12.83
C GLU A 481 20.28 -3.23 12.49
N ASP A 482 19.84 -4.29 11.77
CA ASP A 482 20.72 -5.38 11.32
C ASP A 482 21.80 -4.88 10.34
N ALA A 483 21.43 -3.99 9.40
CA ALA A 483 22.39 -3.38 8.48
C ALA A 483 23.48 -2.59 9.22
N LEU A 484 23.07 -1.72 10.16
CA LEU A 484 24.00 -0.91 10.94
C LEU A 484 24.85 -1.72 11.92
N ALA A 485 24.27 -2.76 12.52
CA ALA A 485 25.01 -3.70 13.39
C ALA A 485 26.11 -4.47 12.67
N ARG A 486 25.94 -4.72 11.35
CA ARG A 486 26.95 -5.32 10.46
C ARG A 486 28.00 -4.32 9.98
N GLY A 487 27.87 -3.02 10.32
CA GLY A 487 28.76 -1.96 9.86
C GLY A 487 28.47 -1.47 8.46
N LEU A 488 27.30 -1.80 7.88
CA LEU A 488 26.93 -1.32 6.55
C LEU A 488 26.57 0.18 6.64
N ARG A 489 27.05 0.97 5.68
CA ARG A 489 26.88 2.43 5.69
C ARG A 489 25.66 2.84 4.86
N LEU A 490 24.48 2.46 5.33
CA LEU A 490 23.20 2.72 4.69
C LEU A 490 22.43 3.83 5.40
N GLY A 491 21.87 4.75 4.62
CA GLY A 491 20.97 5.79 5.12
C GLY A 491 19.53 5.29 5.23
N ALA A 492 18.72 5.92 6.08
CA ALA A 492 17.32 5.59 6.25
C ALA A 492 16.47 6.13 5.09
N SER A 493 15.64 5.29 4.51
CA SER A 493 14.60 5.65 3.55
C SER A 493 13.29 4.93 3.90
N ALA A 494 12.19 5.45 3.39
CA ALA A 494 10.89 4.79 3.40
C ALA A 494 10.14 5.18 2.12
N ALA A 495 9.29 4.31 1.65
CA ALA A 495 8.51 4.56 0.44
C ALA A 495 7.12 3.95 0.58
N SER A 496 6.24 4.17 -0.39
CA SER A 496 4.90 3.64 -0.29
C SER A 496 4.80 2.20 -0.76
N ASP A 497 5.58 1.78 -1.71
CA ASP A 497 5.36 0.54 -2.48
C ASP A 497 3.92 0.54 -3.04
N GLU A 498 3.53 1.70 -3.62
CA GLU A 498 2.14 1.99 -3.92
C GLU A 498 1.68 1.29 -5.20
N HIS A 499 0.65 0.49 -5.06
CA HIS A 499 0.01 -0.26 -6.15
C HIS A 499 -1.40 0.22 -6.46
N ARG A 500 -1.94 1.18 -5.69
CA ARG A 500 -3.36 1.57 -5.64
C ARG A 500 -3.58 3.02 -6.07
N ARG A 501 -2.67 3.60 -6.86
CA ARG A 501 -2.75 4.97 -7.39
C ARG A 501 -2.64 6.07 -6.33
N ARG A 502 -1.92 5.88 -5.24
CA ARG A 502 -1.82 6.88 -4.16
C ARG A 502 -0.37 7.15 -3.74
N PRO A 503 0.57 7.44 -4.67
CA PRO A 503 1.94 7.78 -4.29
C PRO A 503 1.95 9.03 -3.39
N GLY A 504 2.85 9.03 -2.42
CA GLY A 504 2.96 10.12 -1.45
C GLY A 504 2.24 9.90 -0.13
N GLY A 505 2.02 8.67 0.27
CA GLY A 505 1.44 8.32 1.56
C GLY A 505 0.02 7.78 1.43
N GLY A 506 -0.14 6.73 0.64
CA GLY A 506 -1.40 6.02 0.51
C GLY A 506 -1.94 5.54 1.86
N ALA A 507 -3.25 5.62 2.06
CA ALA A 507 -3.91 5.13 3.25
C ALA A 507 -3.75 3.60 3.40
N PRO A 508 -3.79 3.05 4.63
CA PRO A 508 -3.79 1.63 4.83
C PRO A 508 -4.86 0.94 3.98
N GLY A 509 -4.47 -0.15 3.32
CA GLY A 509 -5.37 -1.00 2.55
C GLY A 509 -5.73 -2.27 3.30
N ALA A 510 -6.62 -3.06 2.74
CA ALA A 510 -6.90 -4.39 3.23
C ALA A 510 -5.79 -5.38 2.86
N ASN A 511 -5.78 -6.53 3.50
CA ASN A 511 -4.85 -7.64 3.27
C ASN A 511 -3.38 -7.26 3.51
N ILE A 512 -2.58 -7.24 2.45
CA ILE A 512 -1.12 -7.13 2.54
C ILE A 512 -0.61 -5.71 2.73
N PHE A 513 -1.39 -4.70 2.34
CA PHE A 513 -1.01 -3.28 2.47
C PHE A 513 -1.63 -2.65 3.72
N GLY A 514 -1.21 -3.12 4.89
CA GLY A 514 -1.80 -2.71 6.18
C GLY A 514 -1.23 -1.44 6.78
N GLY A 515 -0.10 -0.93 6.25
CA GLY A 515 0.52 0.30 6.70
C GLY A 515 0.13 1.52 5.85
N PHE A 516 0.39 2.72 6.36
CA PHE A 516 0.51 3.91 5.52
C PHE A 516 1.70 3.75 4.57
N GLY A 517 1.63 4.39 3.39
CA GLY A 517 2.80 4.50 2.54
C GLY A 517 3.87 5.36 3.23
N GLY A 518 5.12 4.87 3.26
CA GLY A 518 6.25 5.62 3.78
C GLY A 518 6.66 6.79 2.89
N LEU A 519 7.46 7.70 3.46
CA LEU A 519 8.09 8.78 2.73
C LEU A 519 9.57 8.86 3.10
N THR A 520 10.41 9.13 2.13
CA THR A 520 11.79 9.53 2.35
C THR A 520 11.87 11.05 2.41
N GLY A 521 12.30 11.60 3.53
CA GLY A 521 12.71 12.97 3.59
C GLY A 521 14.09 13.15 2.97
N VAL A 522 14.34 14.24 2.24
CA VAL A 522 15.60 14.51 1.55
C VAL A 522 16.05 15.92 1.86
N LEU A 523 17.29 16.07 2.31
CA LEU A 523 17.95 17.38 2.47
C LEU A 523 18.72 17.73 1.19
N ALA A 524 18.15 18.60 0.38
CA ALA A 524 18.78 19.10 -0.84
C ALA A 524 18.79 20.63 -0.86
N THR A 525 19.78 21.24 -1.49
CA THR A 525 19.87 22.70 -1.61
C THR A 525 18.83 23.21 -2.59
N GLU A 526 18.66 22.48 -3.71
CA GLU A 526 17.74 22.81 -4.79
C GLU A 526 16.86 21.59 -5.13
N LEU A 527 15.67 21.83 -5.66
CA LEU A 527 14.81 20.78 -6.17
C LEU A 527 15.11 20.56 -7.66
N THR A 528 16.26 19.93 -7.93
CA THR A 528 16.70 19.50 -9.26
C THR A 528 17.13 18.03 -9.21
N ARG A 529 17.08 17.31 -10.35
CA ARG A 529 17.52 15.90 -10.39
C ARG A 529 18.96 15.72 -9.90
N ALA A 530 19.84 16.64 -10.28
CA ALA A 530 21.26 16.56 -9.91
C ALA A 530 21.46 16.73 -8.39
N ASP A 531 20.79 17.69 -7.76
CA ASP A 531 21.00 17.97 -6.33
C ASP A 531 20.30 16.92 -5.46
N VAL A 532 19.07 16.55 -5.81
CA VAL A 532 18.34 15.44 -5.15
C VAL A 532 19.12 14.14 -5.28
N GLY A 533 19.62 13.80 -6.48
CA GLY A 533 20.46 12.60 -6.70
C GLY A 533 21.70 12.59 -5.81
N ARG A 534 22.42 13.72 -5.69
CA ARG A 534 23.56 13.84 -4.79
C ARG A 534 23.15 13.68 -3.31
N ALA A 535 22.01 14.27 -2.89
CA ALA A 535 21.51 14.14 -1.54
C ALA A 535 21.13 12.68 -1.19
N LEU A 536 20.45 11.98 -2.08
CA LEU A 536 20.11 10.55 -1.91
C LEU A 536 21.38 9.70 -1.79
N ARG A 537 22.34 9.84 -2.70
CA ARG A 537 23.60 9.12 -2.63
C ARG A 537 24.45 9.51 -1.42
N GLY A 538 24.37 10.76 -0.99
CA GLY A 538 24.99 11.27 0.24
C GLY A 538 24.29 10.83 1.52
N ARG A 539 23.18 10.05 1.43
CA ARG A 539 22.39 9.64 2.60
C ARG A 539 21.82 10.81 3.40
N ARG A 540 21.61 11.96 2.74
CA ARG A 540 21.00 13.17 3.33
C ARG A 540 19.50 12.96 3.49
N THR A 541 19.10 11.90 4.20
CA THR A 541 17.72 11.40 4.22
C THR A 541 17.26 11.06 5.64
N TRP A 542 15.95 11.05 5.80
CA TRP A 542 15.26 10.43 6.93
C TRP A 542 14.05 9.67 6.41
N ALA A 543 13.67 8.60 7.10
CA ALA A 543 12.48 7.81 6.81
C ALA A 543 11.30 8.29 7.66
N THR A 544 10.08 8.25 7.11
CA THR A 544 8.84 8.44 7.87
C THR A 544 7.82 7.35 7.55
N THR A 545 6.90 7.08 8.46
CA THR A 545 5.77 6.16 8.22
C THR A 545 4.59 6.84 7.51
N GLY A 546 4.86 7.85 6.67
CA GLY A 546 3.87 8.57 5.87
C GLY A 546 3.54 9.97 6.36
N ALA A 547 3.87 10.33 7.60
CA ALA A 547 3.74 11.71 8.08
C ALA A 547 4.81 12.60 7.42
N ARG A 548 4.44 13.84 7.09
CA ARG A 548 5.39 14.85 6.59
C ARG A 548 6.14 15.53 7.73
N ALA A 549 6.58 14.74 8.70
CA ALA A 549 7.42 15.17 9.78
C ALA A 549 8.88 15.27 9.32
N VAL A 550 9.59 16.31 9.77
CA VAL A 550 11.00 16.53 9.48
C VAL A 550 11.83 16.14 10.69
N ALA A 551 12.88 15.35 10.46
CA ALA A 551 13.84 14.95 11.49
C ALA A 551 15.26 15.27 11.02
N LEU A 552 15.95 16.11 11.76
CA LEU A 552 17.28 16.60 11.44
C LEU A 552 18.27 16.23 12.55
N LEU A 553 19.45 15.78 12.13
CA LEU A 553 20.57 15.46 13.03
C LEU A 553 21.88 15.96 12.41
N ARG A 554 22.69 16.69 13.20
CA ARG A 554 24.03 17.14 12.79
C ARG A 554 25.02 17.17 13.96
N SER A 555 26.29 17.10 13.64
CA SER A 555 27.41 17.32 14.61
C SER A 555 28.40 18.28 13.99
N GLY A 556 28.47 19.50 14.52
CA GLY A 556 29.19 20.58 13.88
C GLY A 556 28.71 20.84 12.44
N ASP A 557 29.60 20.75 11.46
CA ASP A 557 29.30 20.92 10.06
C ASP A 557 28.81 19.61 9.38
N HIS A 558 28.84 18.48 10.09
CA HIS A 558 28.45 17.18 9.56
C HIS A 558 26.96 16.92 9.73
N TRP A 559 26.28 16.66 8.65
CA TRP A 559 24.89 16.28 8.62
C TRP A 559 24.71 14.74 8.64
N MET A 560 23.54 14.29 9.07
CA MET A 560 23.13 12.88 8.90
C MET A 560 23.49 12.35 7.51
N GLY A 561 24.06 11.14 7.45
CA GLY A 561 24.65 10.54 6.24
C GLY A 561 26.16 10.71 6.12
N ASP A 562 26.76 11.66 6.82
CA ASP A 562 28.22 11.89 6.79
C ASP A 562 29.01 10.85 7.56
N GLU A 563 30.26 10.72 7.16
CA GLU A 563 31.29 9.94 7.81
C GLU A 563 32.21 10.88 8.59
N ILE A 564 32.46 10.60 9.86
CA ILE A 564 33.19 11.43 10.80
C ILE A 564 34.37 10.64 11.38
N ASP A 565 35.57 11.06 11.13
CA ASP A 565 36.76 10.57 11.81
C ASP A 565 37.00 11.40 13.08
N THR A 566 37.15 10.74 14.24
CA THR A 566 37.36 11.42 15.51
C THR A 566 38.25 10.61 16.47
N THR A 567 38.84 11.26 17.44
CA THR A 567 39.48 10.61 18.60
C THR A 567 38.63 10.74 19.86
N ALA A 568 37.49 11.46 19.79
CA ALA A 568 36.59 11.66 20.92
C ALA A 568 35.85 10.38 21.28
N SER A 569 35.64 10.17 22.57
CA SER A 569 34.83 9.09 23.13
C SER A 569 33.35 9.46 23.27
N GLU A 570 33.01 10.71 23.01
CA GLU A 570 31.65 11.27 23.07
C GLU A 570 31.34 12.02 21.78
N LEU A 571 30.10 11.89 21.30
CA LEU A 571 29.57 12.70 20.21
C LEU A 571 28.64 13.76 20.75
N THR A 572 28.93 15.02 20.45
CA THR A 572 27.97 16.11 20.62
C THR A 572 27.23 16.33 19.32
N ALA A 573 25.89 16.29 19.35
CA ALA A 573 25.06 16.49 18.20
C ALA A 573 23.89 17.43 18.49
N GLU A 574 23.44 18.12 17.47
CA GLU A 574 22.20 18.92 17.45
C GLU A 574 21.12 18.18 16.71
N TYR A 575 19.89 18.25 17.21
CA TYR A 575 18.72 17.68 16.56
C TYR A 575 17.58 18.67 16.51
N ALA A 576 16.74 18.52 15.48
CA ALA A 576 15.47 19.22 15.39
C ALA A 576 14.40 18.31 14.77
N LEU A 577 13.24 18.29 15.41
CA LEU A 577 12.06 17.53 15.00
C LEU A 577 10.89 18.49 14.80
N PHE A 578 10.29 18.45 13.62
CA PHE A 578 9.14 19.27 13.26
C PHE A 578 7.99 18.32 12.89
N GLY A 579 7.07 18.10 13.83
CA GLY A 579 6.02 17.12 13.74
C GLY A 579 4.78 17.61 13.00
N THR A 580 4.00 16.67 12.51
CA THR A 580 2.62 16.88 12.07
C THR A 580 1.64 16.64 13.21
N ALA A 581 2.12 16.04 14.29
CA ALA A 581 1.43 15.85 15.57
C ALA A 581 2.45 15.98 16.71
N GLY A 582 1.98 16.02 17.96
CA GLY A 582 2.87 16.12 19.13
C GLY A 582 3.82 14.94 19.23
N TRP A 583 5.08 15.21 19.61
CA TRP A 583 6.08 14.17 19.83
C TRP A 583 5.92 13.52 21.20
N GLU A 584 6.02 12.20 21.25
CA GLU A 584 5.93 11.41 22.49
C GLU A 584 7.30 11.04 23.03
N GLU A 585 8.19 10.63 22.13
CA GLU A 585 9.46 10.02 22.48
C GLU A 585 10.51 10.26 21.41
N LEU A 586 11.74 10.53 21.88
CA LEU A 586 12.94 10.61 21.07
C LEU A 586 13.96 9.63 21.61
N GLU A 587 14.63 8.91 20.72
CA GLU A 587 15.69 7.97 21.04
C GLU A 587 16.88 8.17 20.12
N VAL A 588 18.09 8.00 20.65
CA VAL A 588 19.32 7.91 19.86
C VAL A 588 19.87 6.50 19.97
N TRP A 589 20.19 5.93 18.83
CA TRP A 589 20.67 4.57 18.67
C TRP A 589 22.01 4.54 17.94
N ASP A 590 22.79 3.46 18.10
CA ASP A 590 24.05 3.23 17.38
C ASP A 590 24.03 2.00 16.45
N GLY A 591 22.85 1.50 16.13
CA GLY A 591 22.66 0.26 15.35
C GLY A 591 22.68 -1.02 16.20
N THR A 592 23.26 -1.01 17.41
CA THR A 592 23.28 -2.16 18.32
C THR A 592 22.46 -1.96 19.57
N GLY A 593 22.18 -0.70 19.93
CA GLY A 593 21.43 -0.39 21.12
C GLY A 593 21.06 1.08 21.21
N ARG A 594 20.19 1.37 22.16
CA ARG A 594 19.78 2.73 22.47
C ARG A 594 20.82 3.38 23.38
N LEU A 595 21.36 4.52 22.91
CA LEU A 595 22.34 5.31 23.66
C LEU A 595 21.67 6.36 24.56
N TRP A 596 20.53 6.92 24.12
CA TRP A 596 19.86 8.01 24.82
C TRP A 596 18.36 7.98 24.56
N ARG A 597 17.57 8.49 25.53
CA ARG A 597 16.11 8.58 25.42
C ARG A 597 15.60 9.84 26.07
N ARG A 598 14.61 10.46 25.45
CA ARG A 598 13.84 11.57 25.98
C ARG A 598 12.35 11.20 25.94
N ASP A 599 11.71 11.19 27.09
CA ASP A 599 10.30 10.84 27.27
C ASP A 599 9.48 12.12 27.44
N LEU A 600 8.80 12.53 26.37
CA LEU A 600 8.03 13.77 26.38
C LEU A 600 6.70 13.64 27.12
N HIS A 601 6.18 12.42 27.31
CA HIS A 601 5.05 12.22 28.20
C HIS A 601 5.42 12.54 29.67
N ALA A 602 6.58 12.05 30.11
CA ALA A 602 7.06 12.31 31.44
C ALA A 602 7.39 13.81 31.66
N GLU A 603 8.00 14.46 30.67
CA GLU A 603 8.34 15.89 30.72
C GLU A 603 7.10 16.79 30.70
N THR A 604 6.08 16.45 29.93
CA THR A 604 4.81 17.20 29.84
C THR A 604 3.96 17.00 31.11
N GLY A 605 4.13 15.88 31.78
CA GLY A 605 3.37 15.47 32.94
C GLY A 605 2.34 14.39 32.59
N LEU A 606 2.52 13.20 33.18
CA LEU A 606 1.62 12.07 32.99
C LEU A 606 0.25 12.38 33.59
N SER A 607 -0.83 12.12 32.83
CA SER A 607 -2.20 12.28 33.29
C SER A 607 -2.55 11.26 34.38
N ASP A 608 -3.36 11.67 35.36
CA ASP A 608 -3.92 10.80 36.39
C ASP A 608 -5.25 10.15 35.95
N SER A 609 -5.63 10.32 34.67
CA SER A 609 -6.89 9.79 34.13
C SER A 609 -6.76 9.14 32.75
N LEU A 610 -5.64 9.34 32.03
CA LEU A 610 -5.46 8.80 30.67
C LEU A 610 -4.51 7.62 30.68
N VAL A 611 -4.99 6.51 30.12
CA VAL A 611 -4.25 5.26 29.93
C VAL A 611 -4.34 4.83 28.49
N ARG A 612 -3.20 4.45 27.89
CA ARG A 612 -3.16 3.82 26.58
C ARG A 612 -2.89 2.34 26.71
N ILE A 613 -3.70 1.54 26.06
CA ILE A 613 -3.46 0.11 25.84
C ILE A 613 -3.00 -0.03 24.41
N ARG A 614 -1.79 -0.57 24.24
CA ARG A 614 -1.11 -0.67 22.94
C ARG A 614 -0.62 -2.09 22.70
N TRP A 615 -0.86 -2.61 21.51
CA TRP A 615 -0.34 -3.89 21.03
C TRP A 615 0.24 -3.72 19.64
N GLY A 616 1.21 -4.55 19.29
CA GLY A 616 1.89 -4.36 18.02
C GLY A 616 2.96 -5.39 17.72
N GLY A 617 3.78 -5.06 16.72
CA GLY A 617 4.84 -5.91 16.21
C GLY A 617 4.46 -6.73 14.99
N ALA A 618 5.30 -7.70 14.64
CA ALA A 618 5.14 -8.59 13.51
C ALA A 618 5.52 -10.03 13.89
N ARG A 619 5.01 -11.03 13.14
CA ARG A 619 5.28 -12.44 13.43
C ARG A 619 6.69 -12.88 13.03
N HIS A 620 7.17 -12.44 11.86
CA HIS A 620 8.47 -12.87 11.31
C HIS A 620 9.09 -11.84 10.34
N LYS A 621 10.35 -12.06 9.95
CA LYS A 621 11.18 -11.17 9.12
C LYS A 621 10.97 -11.37 7.60
N ASP A 622 9.72 -11.45 7.13
CA ASP A 622 9.43 -11.65 5.70
C ASP A 622 8.07 -11.02 5.35
N ARG A 623 7.59 -11.16 4.10
CA ARG A 623 6.24 -10.75 3.74
C ARG A 623 5.20 -11.60 4.48
N TYR A 624 3.95 -11.15 4.49
CA TYR A 624 2.86 -11.76 5.26
C TYR A 624 3.14 -11.78 6.78
N ARG A 625 3.90 -10.81 7.25
CA ARG A 625 4.36 -10.68 8.64
C ARG A 625 3.31 -10.17 9.62
N TRP A 626 2.12 -9.84 9.13
CA TRP A 626 1.07 -9.30 9.99
C TRP A 626 0.72 -10.22 11.15
N ALA A 627 0.23 -9.62 12.23
CA ALA A 627 -0.36 -10.29 13.35
C ALA A 627 -1.80 -9.81 13.54
N THR A 628 -2.77 -10.72 13.48
CA THR A 628 -4.17 -10.41 13.75
C THR A 628 -4.43 -10.55 15.24
N TRP A 629 -4.81 -9.44 15.87
CA TRP A 629 -5.06 -9.34 17.29
C TRP A 629 -6.56 -9.29 17.54
N GLU A 630 -7.09 -10.25 18.26
CA GLU A 630 -8.40 -10.20 18.90
C GLU A 630 -8.22 -10.03 20.39
N GLY A 631 -8.96 -9.10 21.00
CA GLY A 631 -8.77 -8.87 22.43
C GLY A 631 -9.93 -8.14 23.09
N ARG A 632 -9.84 -8.10 24.42
CA ARG A 632 -10.79 -7.45 25.30
C ARG A 632 -10.02 -6.76 26.43
N LEU A 633 -10.45 -5.54 26.74
CA LEU A 633 -10.08 -4.81 27.95
C LEU A 633 -11.30 -4.72 28.86
N SER A 634 -11.18 -5.23 30.06
CA SER A 634 -12.15 -5.08 31.14
C SER A 634 -11.63 -4.09 32.18
N ILE A 635 -12.48 -3.20 32.66
CA ILE A 635 -12.11 -2.16 33.63
C ILE A 635 -13.09 -2.20 34.80
N ASP A 636 -12.56 -2.47 36.00
CA ASP A 636 -13.31 -2.46 37.25
C ASP A 636 -12.85 -1.30 38.14
N GLY A 637 -13.72 -0.82 39.04
CA GLY A 637 -13.37 0.15 40.06
C GLY A 637 -13.37 1.62 39.61
N SER A 638 -13.53 1.89 38.31
CA SER A 638 -13.65 3.25 37.75
C SER A 638 -14.67 3.31 36.62
N ALA A 639 -15.35 4.44 36.46
CA ALA A 639 -16.11 4.73 35.27
C ALA A 639 -15.15 5.06 34.09
N VAL A 640 -15.57 4.70 32.88
CA VAL A 640 -14.88 5.05 31.63
C VAL A 640 -15.52 6.31 31.07
N ASP A 641 -14.76 7.40 30.99
CA ASP A 641 -15.20 8.69 30.47
C ASP A 641 -15.08 8.82 28.97
N SER A 642 -14.05 8.19 28.39
CA SER A 642 -13.80 8.22 26.95
C SER A 642 -13.04 6.99 26.46
N VAL A 643 -13.28 6.63 25.20
CA VAL A 643 -12.57 5.59 24.48
C VAL A 643 -12.22 6.13 23.10
N THR A 644 -10.92 6.15 22.76
CA THR A 644 -10.44 6.68 21.47
C THR A 644 -9.46 5.68 20.85
N PRO A 645 -9.74 5.13 19.65
CA PRO A 645 -8.75 4.32 18.93
C PRO A 645 -7.46 5.12 18.68
N TRP A 646 -6.32 4.45 18.83
CA TRP A 646 -5.00 5.04 18.64
C TRP A 646 -4.25 4.34 17.51
N ALA A 647 -3.67 5.10 16.59
CA ALA A 647 -2.94 4.62 15.39
C ALA A 647 -3.77 3.63 14.52
N ALA A 648 -5.09 3.64 14.66
CA ALA A 648 -6.03 2.75 13.98
C ALA A 648 -6.65 3.46 12.76
N ALA A 649 -5.86 3.65 11.72
CA ALA A 649 -6.28 4.44 10.55
C ALA A 649 -7.15 3.66 9.55
N HIS A 650 -7.11 2.32 9.57
CA HIS A 650 -7.88 1.51 8.63
C HIS A 650 -9.33 1.33 9.08
N PRO A 651 -10.35 1.59 8.23
CA PRO A 651 -11.76 1.48 8.61
C PRO A 651 -12.23 0.09 9.04
N GLU A 652 -11.47 -0.96 8.72
CA GLU A 652 -11.76 -2.34 9.13
C GLU A 652 -11.09 -2.74 10.46
N GLN A 653 -10.36 -1.84 11.10
CA GLN A 653 -9.91 -2.03 12.48
C GLN A 653 -11.13 -1.88 13.39
N ILE A 654 -11.61 -2.97 13.96
CA ILE A 654 -12.84 -3.01 14.72
C ILE A 654 -12.55 -2.70 16.18
N PHE A 655 -13.28 -1.74 16.74
CA PHE A 655 -13.31 -1.44 18.17
C PHE A 655 -14.76 -1.30 18.60
N ASP A 656 -15.14 -2.00 19.66
CA ASP A 656 -16.48 -1.93 20.24
C ASP A 656 -16.40 -1.73 21.75
N SER A 657 -17.10 -0.73 22.25
CA SER A 657 -17.21 -0.42 23.68
C SER A 657 -18.67 -0.44 24.18
N SER A 658 -19.62 -0.93 23.38
CA SER A 658 -21.04 -0.91 23.68
C SER A 658 -21.46 -1.87 24.81
N GLY A 659 -20.65 -2.90 25.07
CA GLY A 659 -20.93 -3.97 26.04
C GLY A 659 -20.36 -3.76 27.45
N GLY A 660 -19.77 -2.60 27.75
CA GLY A 660 -19.06 -2.32 29.00
C GLY A 660 -17.59 -2.69 29.00
N ASP A 661 -17.20 -3.75 28.30
CA ASP A 661 -15.81 -4.05 27.95
C ASP A 661 -15.46 -3.39 26.62
N ILE A 662 -14.16 -3.10 26.40
CA ILE A 662 -13.66 -2.63 25.12
C ILE A 662 -13.08 -3.83 24.38
N THR A 663 -13.63 -4.16 23.21
CA THR A 663 -13.16 -5.27 22.38
C THR A 663 -12.59 -4.78 21.06
N TRP A 664 -11.69 -5.54 20.49
CA TRP A 664 -11.09 -5.22 19.18
C TRP A 664 -10.79 -6.44 18.34
N GLY A 665 -10.81 -6.22 17.01
CA GLY A 665 -10.27 -7.09 15.99
C GLY A 665 -9.40 -6.24 15.07
N THR A 666 -8.08 -6.35 15.18
CA THR A 666 -7.13 -5.48 14.49
C THR A 666 -5.96 -6.27 13.89
N ARG A 667 -5.20 -5.63 13.01
CA ARG A 667 -4.04 -6.25 12.37
C ARG A 667 -2.84 -5.31 12.40
N THR A 668 -1.69 -5.80 12.88
CA THR A 668 -0.43 -5.04 12.92
C THR A 668 0.59 -5.60 11.93
N TYR A 669 1.48 -4.73 11.43
CA TYR A 669 2.46 -5.03 10.38
C TYR A 669 3.87 -4.57 10.77
N GLY A 670 4.24 -4.78 12.05
CA GLY A 670 5.47 -4.25 12.64
C GLY A 670 5.31 -2.86 13.26
N SER A 671 4.12 -2.27 13.14
CA SER A 671 3.69 -1.05 13.83
C SER A 671 2.83 -1.42 15.04
N ASP A 672 2.45 -0.42 15.82
CA ASP A 672 1.57 -0.55 16.97
C ASP A 672 0.18 0.03 16.67
N ILE A 673 -0.83 -0.53 17.30
CA ILE A 673 -2.22 -0.06 17.34
C ILE A 673 -2.68 -0.11 18.80
N GLY A 674 -3.68 0.68 19.16
CA GLY A 674 -4.18 0.67 20.52
C GLY A 674 -5.46 1.45 20.73
N VAL A 675 -5.76 1.66 22.00
CA VAL A 675 -6.87 2.46 22.47
C VAL A 675 -6.41 3.35 23.62
N ILE A 676 -6.86 4.59 23.63
CA ILE A 676 -6.70 5.53 24.75
C ILE A 676 -8.01 5.56 25.51
N VAL A 677 -7.95 5.35 26.82
CA VAL A 677 -9.09 5.33 27.72
C VAL A 677 -8.94 6.45 28.75
N GLY A 678 -9.98 7.25 28.87
CA GLY A 678 -10.13 8.20 29.96
C GLY A 678 -10.89 7.56 31.12
N LEU A 679 -10.37 7.65 32.33
CA LEU A 679 -10.90 7.06 33.54
C LEU A 679 -11.26 8.14 34.56
N ALA A 680 -12.43 8.03 35.17
CA ALA A 680 -12.85 8.97 36.21
C ALA A 680 -11.97 8.89 37.48
N ASP A 681 -11.48 7.71 37.83
CA ASP A 681 -10.59 7.45 38.97
C ASP A 681 -9.58 6.34 38.61
N LEU A 682 -8.42 6.75 38.09
CA LEU A 682 -7.37 5.79 37.74
C LEU A 682 -6.86 5.04 38.99
N ALA A 683 -6.79 5.69 40.17
CA ALA A 683 -6.23 5.05 41.36
C ALA A 683 -7.08 3.83 41.85
N ALA A 684 -8.40 3.92 41.67
CA ALA A 684 -9.32 2.83 42.00
C ALA A 684 -9.44 1.77 40.89
N ALA A 685 -8.99 2.07 39.69
CA ALA A 685 -9.18 1.21 38.52
C ALA A 685 -8.36 -0.10 38.61
N ARG A 686 -8.93 -1.15 38.04
CA ARG A 686 -8.25 -2.41 37.73
C ARG A 686 -8.48 -2.70 36.25
N LEU A 687 -7.38 -2.80 35.51
CA LEU A 687 -7.41 -3.04 34.08
C LEU A 687 -6.95 -4.48 33.83
N ARG A 688 -7.70 -5.21 33.04
CA ARG A 688 -7.33 -6.54 32.55
C ARG A 688 -7.50 -6.61 31.04
N VAL A 689 -6.45 -7.03 30.36
CA VAL A 689 -6.43 -7.28 28.93
C VAL A 689 -6.23 -8.76 28.67
N ASP A 690 -7.19 -9.36 27.95
CA ASP A 690 -7.08 -10.69 27.37
C ASP A 690 -7.02 -10.55 25.85
N ALA A 691 -5.91 -10.96 25.21
CA ALA A 691 -5.75 -10.85 23.77
C ALA A 691 -5.10 -12.11 23.17
N THR A 692 -5.36 -12.35 21.89
CA THR A 692 -4.82 -13.48 21.13
C THR A 692 -4.31 -13.02 19.78
N VAL A 693 -3.12 -13.49 19.39
CA VAL A 693 -2.60 -13.42 18.02
C VAL A 693 -3.08 -14.67 17.28
N LEU A 694 -4.02 -14.49 16.35
CA LEU A 694 -4.78 -15.61 15.78
C LEU A 694 -3.93 -16.58 14.96
N GLU A 695 -2.99 -16.09 14.16
CA GLU A 695 -2.20 -16.93 13.25
C GLU A 695 -1.34 -17.96 13.97
N GLU A 696 -0.93 -17.68 15.21
CA GLU A 696 -0.03 -18.52 16.00
C GLU A 696 -0.66 -19.03 17.31
N GLY A 697 -1.90 -18.57 17.61
CA GLY A 697 -2.59 -18.92 18.85
C GLY A 697 -1.87 -18.43 20.12
N LEU A 698 -1.06 -17.35 20.00
CA LEU A 698 -0.37 -16.76 21.12
C LEU A 698 -1.34 -15.96 22.00
N VAL A 699 -1.34 -16.24 23.29
CA VAL A 699 -2.21 -15.56 24.26
C VAL A 699 -1.42 -14.54 25.07
N ALA A 700 -1.98 -13.34 25.19
CA ALA A 700 -1.51 -12.27 26.02
C ALA A 700 -2.56 -11.97 27.11
N ASP A 701 -2.21 -12.23 28.38
CA ASP A 701 -3.02 -11.85 29.55
C ASP A 701 -2.20 -10.85 30.38
N LEU A 702 -2.73 -9.65 30.55
CA LEU A 702 -2.07 -8.59 31.29
C LEU A 702 -3.05 -7.90 32.21
N SER A 703 -2.76 -7.94 33.50
CA SER A 703 -3.54 -7.26 34.52
C SER A 703 -2.68 -6.25 35.28
N VAL A 704 -3.24 -5.09 35.57
CA VAL A 704 -2.58 -4.04 36.35
C VAL A 704 -3.61 -3.22 37.13
N THR A 705 -3.24 -2.79 38.31
CA THR A 705 -4.02 -1.81 39.07
C THR A 705 -3.64 -0.40 38.70
N GLY A 706 -4.56 0.53 38.83
CA GLY A 706 -4.27 1.96 38.62
C GLY A 706 -3.22 2.49 39.57
N ALA A 707 -3.14 1.97 40.81
CA ALA A 707 -2.09 2.33 41.76
C ALA A 707 -0.70 1.92 41.26
N GLU A 708 -0.57 0.71 40.70
CA GLU A 708 0.70 0.28 40.07
C GLU A 708 1.07 1.14 38.87
N LEU A 709 0.10 1.55 38.04
CA LEU A 709 0.34 2.46 36.93
C LEU A 709 0.74 3.87 37.37
N LEU A 710 0.14 4.36 38.46
CA LEU A 710 0.53 5.66 39.04
C LEU A 710 1.98 5.64 39.55
N GLU A 711 2.46 4.52 40.07
CA GLU A 711 3.82 4.33 40.57
C GLU A 711 4.82 4.04 39.41
N ALA A 712 4.54 3.06 38.56
CA ALA A 712 5.48 2.55 37.56
C ALA A 712 5.37 3.23 36.17
N GLY A 713 4.27 3.92 35.89
CA GLY A 713 3.98 4.54 34.61
C GLY A 713 3.49 3.59 33.51
N HIS A 714 3.99 2.36 33.45
CA HIS A 714 3.63 1.38 32.43
C HIS A 714 3.80 -0.07 32.90
N ARG A 715 3.13 -0.97 32.18
CA ARG A 715 3.32 -2.42 32.27
C ARG A 715 3.31 -3.03 30.88
N GLU A 716 4.35 -3.82 30.57
CA GLU A 716 4.49 -4.46 29.23
C GLU A 716 4.73 -5.97 29.40
N ILE A 717 4.19 -6.74 28.45
CA ILE A 717 4.54 -8.15 28.24
C ILE A 717 4.94 -8.38 26.79
N ARG A 718 5.95 -9.22 26.57
CA ARG A 718 6.32 -9.72 25.25
C ARG A 718 5.59 -11.02 24.97
N VAL A 719 4.86 -11.08 23.86
CA VAL A 719 4.05 -12.24 23.47
C VAL A 719 4.84 -13.17 22.55
N GLY A 720 5.71 -12.62 21.69
CA GLY A 720 6.52 -13.39 20.76
C GLY A 720 6.99 -12.61 19.53
N GLY A 721 7.30 -13.33 18.48
CA GLY A 721 7.61 -12.77 17.15
C GLY A 721 8.67 -11.67 17.15
N LEU A 722 8.50 -10.71 16.26
CA LEU A 722 9.30 -9.48 16.19
C LEU A 722 8.57 -8.36 16.94
N ASN A 723 8.89 -8.24 18.24
CA ASN A 723 8.26 -7.26 19.11
C ASN A 723 6.73 -7.37 19.16
N LEU A 724 6.17 -8.59 19.11
CA LEU A 724 4.77 -8.79 19.49
C LEU A 724 4.66 -8.51 20.97
N THR A 725 4.12 -7.33 21.30
CA THR A 725 4.02 -6.83 22.67
C THR A 725 2.60 -6.36 22.96
N LEU A 726 2.22 -6.42 24.23
CA LEU A 726 1.05 -5.76 24.78
C LEU A 726 1.52 -4.85 25.92
N ASN A 727 1.11 -3.60 25.89
CA ASN A 727 1.52 -2.56 26.85
C ASN A 727 0.30 -1.82 27.40
N ILE A 728 0.29 -1.52 28.70
CA ILE A 728 -0.62 -0.61 29.36
C ILE A 728 0.23 0.51 29.94
N GLU A 729 -0.01 1.75 29.54
CA GLU A 729 0.85 2.88 29.90
C GLU A 729 0.05 4.13 30.21
N ARG A 730 0.49 4.93 31.17
CA ARG A 730 0.00 6.29 31.38
C ARG A 730 0.58 7.20 30.30
N ILE A 731 -0.22 8.12 29.84
CA ILE A 731 0.20 9.13 28.86
C ILE A 731 -0.09 10.54 29.38
N ALA A 732 0.63 11.53 28.90
CA ALA A 732 0.25 12.93 29.05
C ALA A 732 -0.99 13.25 28.22
N ASP A 733 -1.63 14.40 28.47
CA ASP A 733 -2.64 14.91 27.54
C ASP A 733 -2.02 15.03 26.14
N PRO A 734 -2.53 14.30 25.13
CA PRO A 734 -1.99 14.34 23.78
C PRO A 734 -1.97 15.74 23.15
N ALA A 735 -2.85 16.64 23.58
CA ALA A 735 -2.91 18.03 23.10
C ALA A 735 -1.77 18.90 23.66
N ALA A 736 -1.18 18.53 24.78
CA ALA A 736 -0.10 19.26 25.42
C ALA A 736 1.31 18.88 24.91
N LEU A 737 1.43 17.80 24.14
CA LEU A 737 2.70 17.34 23.62
C LEU A 737 3.27 18.31 22.57
N PRO A 738 4.61 18.59 22.60
CA PRO A 738 5.22 19.57 21.71
C PRO A 738 5.24 19.08 20.25
N ILE A 739 4.86 19.97 19.33
CA ILE A 739 4.88 19.72 17.88
C ILE A 739 6.29 19.88 17.31
N THR A 740 7.05 20.81 17.87
CA THR A 740 8.45 21.08 17.49
C THR A 740 9.34 20.85 18.69
N VAL A 741 10.40 20.08 18.49
CA VAL A 741 11.39 19.77 19.53
C VAL A 741 12.78 19.91 18.95
N ASN A 742 13.63 20.71 19.55
CA ASN A 742 15.04 20.84 19.20
C ASN A 742 15.91 20.78 20.43
N GLY A 743 17.19 20.57 20.24
CA GLY A 743 18.14 20.54 21.33
C GLY A 743 19.52 20.03 20.92
N GLN A 744 20.37 19.96 21.94
CA GLN A 744 21.68 19.33 21.83
C GLN A 744 21.69 18.07 22.70
N LEU A 745 22.45 17.09 22.28
CA LEU A 745 22.70 15.86 23.01
C LEU A 745 24.20 15.55 23.01
N ALA A 746 24.60 14.85 24.05
CA ALA A 746 25.93 14.25 24.14
C ALA A 746 25.72 12.76 24.41
N VAL A 747 26.34 11.92 23.61
CA VAL A 747 26.26 10.46 23.75
C VAL A 747 27.64 9.84 23.75
N ASP A 748 27.86 8.92 24.66
CA ASP A 748 29.06 8.11 24.66
C ASP A 748 29.16 7.24 23.43
N LEU A 749 30.33 7.14 22.83
CA LEU A 749 30.61 6.25 21.71
C LEU A 749 31.26 4.96 22.24
N PRO A 750 30.47 3.90 22.48
CA PRO A 750 31.00 2.71 23.15
C PRO A 750 31.91 1.89 22.25
N ARG A 751 31.88 2.14 20.93
CA ARG A 751 32.64 1.39 19.92
C ARG A 751 33.53 2.29 19.09
N ALA A 752 34.53 1.67 18.43
CA ALA A 752 35.39 2.36 17.46
C ALA A 752 34.61 2.79 16.20
N ASP A 753 33.70 1.92 15.73
CA ASP A 753 32.76 2.24 14.66
C ASP A 753 31.33 2.30 15.24
N SER A 754 30.65 3.43 15.02
CA SER A 754 29.27 3.67 15.47
C SER A 754 28.46 4.35 14.37
N ALA A 755 27.19 3.97 14.25
CA ALA A 755 26.25 4.58 13.34
C ALA A 755 25.12 5.23 14.15
N VAL A 756 25.34 6.51 14.52
CA VAL A 756 24.47 7.23 15.44
C VAL A 756 23.30 7.87 14.70
N TYR A 757 22.08 7.47 15.01
CA TYR A 757 20.86 8.01 14.40
C TYR A 757 19.77 8.32 15.42
N LEU A 758 18.85 9.21 15.03
CA LEU A 758 17.69 9.59 15.82
C LEU A 758 16.47 8.81 15.32
N ARG A 759 15.69 8.28 16.27
CA ARG A 759 14.36 7.72 16.07
C ARG A 759 13.38 8.49 16.94
N ALA A 760 12.19 8.80 16.42
CA ALA A 760 11.16 9.47 17.22
C ALA A 760 9.76 8.98 16.82
N ARG A 761 8.80 9.11 17.77
CA ARG A 761 7.40 8.74 17.57
C ARG A 761 6.49 9.91 17.95
N GLN A 762 5.46 10.15 17.12
CA GLN A 762 4.39 11.09 17.36
C GLN A 762 3.18 10.43 18.05
N ARG A 763 2.33 11.26 18.66
CA ARG A 763 1.11 10.84 19.38
C ARG A 763 0.06 10.11 18.52
N ASP A 764 0.14 10.23 17.21
CA ASP A 764 -0.70 9.55 16.23
C ASP A 764 -0.12 8.21 15.75
N GLY A 765 1.03 7.80 16.32
CA GLY A 765 1.73 6.56 16.01
C GLY A 765 2.74 6.66 14.88
N HIS A 766 2.79 7.78 14.17
CA HIS A 766 3.81 7.99 13.13
C HIS A 766 5.22 8.05 13.72
N GLN A 767 6.18 7.50 12.98
CA GLN A 767 7.58 7.41 13.38
C GLN A 767 8.51 7.99 12.32
N VAL A 768 9.70 8.40 12.77
CA VAL A 768 10.79 8.88 11.90
C VAL A 768 12.12 8.24 12.31
N TRP A 769 13.02 8.06 11.34
CA TRP A 769 14.40 7.60 11.52
C TRP A 769 15.31 8.47 10.67
N THR A 770 16.30 9.13 11.26
CA THR A 770 17.33 9.84 10.49
C THR A 770 18.32 8.84 9.90
N SER A 771 18.97 9.19 8.79
CA SER A 771 20.22 8.54 8.41
C SER A 771 21.26 8.73 9.52
N PRO A 772 22.19 7.77 9.71
CA PRO A 772 23.20 7.89 10.75
C PRO A 772 24.27 8.95 10.45
N LEU A 773 24.84 9.50 11.51
CA LEU A 773 26.22 9.96 11.49
C LEU A 773 27.11 8.73 11.65
N PHE A 774 27.97 8.43 10.69
CA PHE A 774 28.87 7.28 10.72
C PHE A 774 30.19 7.71 11.34
N ILE A 775 30.48 7.21 12.54
CA ILE A 775 31.63 7.64 13.34
C ILE A 775 32.72 6.56 13.27
N ALA A 776 33.90 6.93 12.81
CA ALA A 776 35.11 6.12 12.95
C ALA A 776 36.01 6.77 14.02
N ARG A 777 36.17 6.07 15.15
CA ARG A 777 37.00 6.55 16.24
C ARG A 777 38.40 5.93 16.13
N ASN A 778 39.37 6.77 15.78
CA ASN A 778 40.77 6.41 15.73
C ASN A 778 41.37 6.35 17.14
N GLU A 779 42.28 5.41 17.40
CA GLU A 779 43.08 5.41 18.63
C GLU A 779 43.95 6.68 18.65
N ALA A 780 44.02 7.36 19.82
CA ALA A 780 44.76 8.58 20.00
C ALA A 780 46.28 8.37 19.99
#